data_be25b7f135207c1edc528c766eeeb917
#
_entry.id   be25b7f135207c1edc528c766eeeb917
#
_cell.length_a   1.000
_cell.length_b   1.000
_cell.length_c   1.000
_cell.angle_alpha   90.00
_cell.angle_beta   90.00
_cell.angle_gamma   90.00
#
_symmetry.space_group_name_H-M   'P 1'
#
loop_
_entity.id
_entity.type
_entity.pdbx_description
1 polymer ?
#
loop_
_entity_poly.entity_id
_entity_poly.type
_entity_poly.pdbx_seq_one_letter_code
_entity_poly.pdbx_strand_id
1 'polypeptide(L)'
;MTAPKDEFLTDQTTNILDSIKSPGDLRRINARHLRQVADELRAETINAVAVTGGHLGASLGVIELTVALHYIFDTPNDKLIWDVGHQAYPHKILTGRRDRIKTLRTGGGLSGFTKRSESEYDCFGAAHSSTSISAGLGMAVARDLAGQQHNVICVIGDGAISAGMAYEAMNNAGAMNRRLIVILNDNEMSIAPPVGAMSNYLTRLLSSPTYMSIRDIGKQVVNHLPKFFKEKAYLAEELARGFVTGGTLFEELGFYYVGIVDGHDLGQLLPVLENVRNADNGPFLVHVRTQKGKGYAPAEASKDKYHGVVKFDVATGKLQKGVSNAPSYTKVFGEALVKEAAKDDKIVAITAAMPGGTGVDIFSKAYPDRAFDVGIAEQHGVTFAAGLATQGYKPFVAIYSTFLQRAYDQVVHDVAIQQLPVRFMIDRAGLVGADGPTHAGSFDLAYLGCLPGFVIMAAADEAELVHMVATAAAIDDRPSAVRYPRGDGVGVVMPEEGVPLEIGKGRIITQGSTVALLSLGTRLAECIKAAETLAAHGISTTVADARFAKPIDNELILQLAREHELLITIEEGAIGGFAAHVMQLLSESHALERPGFKVRSMVLPDIFIDHDSPPAMYAKAGLDASGIVNKVFDVFGSRHVPELQPAEIESLADRAERRRQASALNGRVQGKA
;
A
#
# COMPACT_ATOMS: atom_id res chain seq x y z
N MET A 1 13.94 26.54 -39.13
CA MET A 1 15.30 26.86 -38.67
C MET A 1 15.53 26.09 -37.39
N THR A 2 16.20 24.93 -37.49
CA THR A 2 16.57 24.11 -36.35
C THR A 2 17.83 24.70 -35.72
N ALA A 3 17.75 25.13 -34.47
CA ALA A 3 18.93 25.55 -33.69
C ALA A 3 19.93 24.38 -33.55
N PRO A 4 21.23 24.64 -33.53
CA PRO A 4 22.24 23.60 -33.44
C PRO A 4 22.16 22.90 -32.07
N LYS A 5 22.15 21.56 -32.13
CA LYS A 5 22.04 20.66 -30.95
C LYS A 5 23.38 20.48 -30.18
N ASP A 6 24.39 21.28 -30.42
CA ASP A 6 25.76 21.00 -29.95
C ASP A 6 26.37 22.04 -29.00
N GLU A 7 25.58 22.93 -28.37
CA GLU A 7 26.18 24.07 -27.63
C GLU A 7 26.48 23.81 -26.13
N PHE A 8 26.22 22.61 -25.56
CA PHE A 8 26.27 22.42 -24.11
C PHE A 8 27.26 21.40 -23.54
N LEU A 9 28.13 20.74 -24.33
CA LEU A 9 29.07 19.77 -23.74
C LEU A 9 30.42 19.77 -24.39
N THR A 10 31.35 20.46 -23.79
CA THR A 10 32.81 20.27 -23.93
C THR A 10 33.34 19.88 -22.54
N ASP A 11 33.32 18.63 -22.17
CA ASP A 11 34.33 17.90 -21.41
C ASP A 11 33.80 16.54 -20.93
N GLN A 12 34.59 15.48 -21.00
CA GLN A 12 34.19 14.10 -20.71
C GLN A 12 33.99 13.80 -19.20
N THR A 13 33.94 14.80 -18.32
CA THR A 13 33.88 14.65 -16.84
C THR A 13 32.65 15.29 -16.19
N THR A 14 31.76 15.93 -16.94
CA THR A 14 30.56 16.56 -16.35
C THR A 14 29.40 15.60 -16.28
N ASN A 15 28.79 15.52 -15.10
CA ASN A 15 27.54 14.79 -14.86
C ASN A 15 26.42 15.48 -15.66
N ILE A 16 25.90 14.82 -16.71
CA ILE A 16 24.90 15.38 -17.64
C ILE A 16 23.58 15.63 -16.88
N LEU A 17 23.24 14.77 -15.90
CA LEU A 17 22.04 14.90 -15.09
C LEU A 17 21.97 16.24 -14.34
N ASP A 18 23.11 16.89 -14.04
CA ASP A 18 23.15 18.21 -13.40
C ASP A 18 22.55 19.32 -14.28
N SER A 19 22.60 19.14 -15.60
CA SER A 19 22.02 20.08 -16.56
C SER A 19 20.51 19.88 -16.79
N ILE A 20 19.94 18.77 -16.31
CA ILE A 20 18.53 18.41 -16.54
C ILE A 20 17.72 18.84 -15.33
N LYS A 21 16.94 19.92 -15.47
CA LYS A 21 16.01 20.42 -14.45
C LYS A 21 14.56 20.04 -14.78
N SER A 22 14.28 19.71 -16.03
CA SER A 22 12.96 19.35 -16.54
C SER A 22 13.06 18.37 -17.72
N PRO A 23 11.99 17.67 -18.09
CA PRO A 23 11.95 16.88 -19.33
C PRO A 23 12.26 17.71 -20.59
N GLY A 24 11.95 19.01 -20.57
CA GLY A 24 12.32 19.92 -21.65
C GLY A 24 13.83 20.01 -21.89
N ASP A 25 14.63 19.97 -20.83
CA ASP A 25 16.09 19.94 -20.92
C ASP A 25 16.58 18.59 -21.44
N LEU A 26 15.99 17.48 -20.95
CA LEU A 26 16.31 16.13 -21.43
C LEU A 26 16.10 16.00 -22.95
N ARG A 27 15.02 16.56 -23.50
CA ARG A 27 14.72 16.54 -24.95
C ARG A 27 15.72 17.32 -25.80
N ARG A 28 16.53 18.20 -25.23
CA ARG A 28 17.62 18.91 -25.90
C ARG A 28 18.94 18.12 -25.93
N ILE A 29 19.05 17.08 -25.07
CA ILE A 29 20.24 16.23 -25.04
C ILE A 29 20.33 15.40 -26.35
N ASN A 30 21.53 15.25 -26.89
CA ASN A 30 21.71 14.36 -28.02
C ASN A 30 21.49 12.90 -27.62
N ALA A 31 20.76 12.14 -28.46
CA ALA A 31 20.37 10.75 -28.17
C ALA A 31 21.58 9.85 -27.80
N ARG A 32 22.79 10.11 -28.32
CA ARG A 32 24.03 9.36 -27.98
C ARG A 32 24.37 9.43 -26.48
N HIS A 33 23.92 10.47 -25.76
CA HIS A 33 24.23 10.69 -24.34
C HIS A 33 23.14 10.15 -23.40
N LEU A 34 21.99 9.68 -23.92
CA LEU A 34 20.90 9.21 -23.08
C LEU A 34 21.26 7.99 -22.22
N ARG A 35 22.24 7.17 -22.71
CA ARG A 35 22.76 6.05 -21.91
C ARG A 35 23.48 6.56 -20.66
N GLN A 36 24.30 7.59 -20.78
CA GLN A 36 24.97 8.21 -19.64
C GLN A 36 23.95 8.83 -18.69
N VAL A 37 22.92 9.52 -19.19
CA VAL A 37 21.84 10.05 -18.36
C VAL A 37 21.15 8.93 -17.56
N ALA A 38 20.88 7.79 -18.19
CA ALA A 38 20.28 6.63 -17.52
C ALA A 38 21.19 6.07 -16.41
N ASP A 39 22.48 5.97 -16.64
CA ASP A 39 23.44 5.46 -15.66
C ASP A 39 23.60 6.41 -14.47
N GLU A 40 23.64 7.73 -14.70
CA GLU A 40 23.67 8.77 -13.65
C GLU A 40 22.35 8.80 -12.86
N LEU A 41 21.21 8.67 -13.53
CA LEU A 41 19.89 8.61 -12.92
C LEU A 41 19.72 7.37 -12.02
N ARG A 42 20.28 6.23 -12.44
CA ARG A 42 20.33 5.00 -11.65
C ARG A 42 21.15 5.20 -10.37
N ALA A 43 22.33 5.77 -10.48
CA ALA A 43 23.20 6.06 -9.33
C ALA A 43 22.52 7.01 -8.33
N GLU A 44 21.90 8.10 -8.82
CA GLU A 44 21.15 9.05 -8.00
C GLU A 44 19.96 8.37 -7.27
N THR A 45 19.23 7.50 -7.98
CA THR A 45 18.11 6.75 -7.40
C THR A 45 18.57 5.81 -6.29
N ILE A 46 19.68 5.08 -6.49
CA ILE A 46 20.26 4.19 -5.46
C ILE A 46 20.67 5.01 -4.23
N ASN A 47 21.40 6.11 -4.44
CA ASN A 47 21.89 6.98 -3.37
C ASN A 47 20.74 7.61 -2.56
N ALA A 48 19.67 8.02 -3.22
CA ALA A 48 18.50 8.58 -2.55
C ALA A 48 17.80 7.54 -1.67
N VAL A 49 17.51 6.35 -2.22
CA VAL A 49 16.78 5.29 -1.51
C VAL A 49 17.64 4.66 -0.40
N ALA A 50 18.97 4.64 -0.54
CA ALA A 50 19.86 4.19 0.53
C ALA A 50 19.67 4.97 1.84
N VAL A 51 19.35 6.27 1.73
CA VAL A 51 19.14 7.18 2.88
C VAL A 51 17.70 7.14 3.40
N THR A 52 16.73 6.98 2.51
CA THR A 52 15.30 7.11 2.86
C THR A 52 14.60 5.75 3.07
N GLY A 53 15.13 4.69 2.46
CA GLY A 53 14.34 3.49 2.18
C GLY A 53 13.33 3.73 1.06
N GLY A 54 12.63 2.69 0.64
CA GLY A 54 11.57 2.80 -0.38
C GLY A 54 11.59 1.67 -1.40
N HIS A 55 10.92 1.89 -2.56
CA HIS A 55 10.76 0.91 -3.63
C HIS A 55 11.91 1.02 -4.64
N LEU A 56 13.06 0.40 -4.31
CA LEU A 56 14.26 0.53 -5.15
C LEU A 56 14.19 -0.32 -6.41
N GLY A 57 13.90 -1.61 -6.25
CA GLY A 57 13.98 -2.56 -7.36
C GLY A 57 13.06 -2.22 -8.53
N ALA A 58 11.83 -1.79 -8.24
CA ALA A 58 10.88 -1.36 -9.27
C ALA A 58 11.37 -0.10 -10.00
N SER A 59 11.94 0.88 -9.27
CA SER A 59 12.50 2.10 -9.84
C SER A 59 13.71 1.82 -10.74
N LEU A 60 14.61 0.91 -10.33
CA LEU A 60 15.77 0.51 -11.14
C LEU A 60 15.38 -0.22 -12.43
N GLY A 61 14.27 -0.95 -12.40
CA GLY A 61 13.76 -1.65 -13.57
C GLY A 61 13.26 -0.75 -14.69
N VAL A 62 12.95 0.52 -14.39
CA VAL A 62 12.35 1.44 -15.37
C VAL A 62 13.21 2.68 -15.67
N ILE A 63 14.50 2.66 -15.36
CA ILE A 63 15.41 3.81 -15.59
C ILE A 63 15.42 4.20 -17.05
N GLU A 64 15.80 3.29 -17.96
CA GLU A 64 15.88 3.55 -19.38
C GLU A 64 14.49 3.87 -19.97
N LEU A 65 13.48 3.15 -19.56
CA LEU A 65 12.10 3.42 -19.97
C LEU A 65 11.65 4.84 -19.56
N THR A 66 11.98 5.29 -18.34
CA THR A 66 11.67 6.64 -17.88
C THR A 66 12.37 7.72 -18.70
N VAL A 67 13.66 7.51 -19.01
CA VAL A 67 14.44 8.41 -19.88
C VAL A 67 13.81 8.46 -21.28
N ALA A 68 13.48 7.29 -21.86
CA ALA A 68 12.88 7.20 -23.19
C ALA A 68 11.51 7.89 -23.26
N LEU A 69 10.63 7.66 -22.27
CA LEU A 69 9.32 8.28 -22.21
C LEU A 69 9.40 9.80 -22.13
N HIS A 70 10.24 10.36 -21.25
CA HIS A 70 10.39 11.82 -21.13
C HIS A 70 11.16 12.46 -22.29
N TYR A 71 11.96 11.67 -23.00
CA TYR A 71 12.65 12.14 -24.21
C TYR A 71 11.73 12.21 -25.43
N ILE A 72 10.85 11.21 -25.60
CA ILE A 72 9.96 11.09 -26.76
C ILE A 72 8.68 11.92 -26.60
N PHE A 73 8.04 11.87 -25.43
CA PHE A 73 6.75 12.52 -25.18
C PHE A 73 6.92 13.91 -24.55
N ASP A 74 6.06 14.84 -24.94
CA ASP A 74 6.08 16.24 -24.47
C ASP A 74 5.39 16.41 -23.13
N THR A 75 5.91 15.75 -22.07
CA THR A 75 5.38 15.92 -20.70
C THR A 75 5.71 17.32 -20.17
N PRO A 76 4.80 17.99 -19.44
CA PRO A 76 3.51 17.49 -18.90
C PRO A 76 2.30 17.70 -19.84
N ASN A 77 2.52 18.22 -21.09
CA ASN A 77 1.43 18.33 -22.06
C ASN A 77 0.87 16.94 -22.38
N ASP A 78 1.72 16.01 -22.83
CA ASP A 78 1.43 14.59 -22.88
C ASP A 78 1.28 14.04 -21.45
N LYS A 79 0.22 13.24 -21.19
CA LYS A 79 -0.12 12.73 -19.86
C LYS A 79 0.55 11.39 -19.63
N LEU A 80 1.45 11.33 -18.66
CA LEU A 80 2.13 10.09 -18.25
C LEU A 80 1.62 9.62 -16.89
N ILE A 81 1.00 8.44 -16.86
CA ILE A 81 0.43 7.81 -15.66
C ILE A 81 1.27 6.59 -15.29
N TRP A 82 1.76 6.56 -14.07
CA TRP A 82 2.45 5.40 -13.50
C TRP A 82 1.48 4.59 -12.66
N ASP A 83 1.17 3.35 -13.07
CA ASP A 83 0.35 2.44 -12.27
C ASP A 83 1.07 2.08 -10.98
N VAL A 84 0.37 2.06 -9.84
CA VAL A 84 0.94 2.01 -8.50
C VAL A 84 1.83 3.22 -8.17
N GLY A 85 2.70 3.63 -9.07
CA GLY A 85 3.60 4.78 -8.90
C GLY A 85 4.81 4.54 -7.98
N HIS A 86 5.02 3.32 -7.50
CA HIS A 86 6.17 2.95 -6.67
C HIS A 86 7.50 2.90 -7.45
N GLN A 87 7.45 2.83 -8.77
CA GLN A 87 8.58 2.89 -9.70
C GLN A 87 8.95 4.32 -10.13
N ALA A 88 8.25 5.35 -9.63
CA ALA A 88 8.33 6.72 -10.16
C ALA A 88 9.48 7.57 -9.58
N TYR A 89 10.47 7.01 -8.88
CA TYR A 89 11.58 7.81 -8.35
C TYR A 89 12.44 8.44 -9.45
N PRO A 90 12.82 7.72 -10.53
CA PRO A 90 13.48 8.31 -11.68
C PRO A 90 12.65 9.43 -12.34
N HIS A 91 11.34 9.24 -12.45
CA HIS A 91 10.41 10.25 -12.93
C HIS A 91 10.47 11.52 -12.07
N LYS A 92 10.46 11.39 -10.72
CA LYS A 92 10.56 12.55 -9.82
C LYS A 92 11.89 13.31 -10.02
N ILE A 93 13.00 12.59 -10.19
CA ILE A 93 14.32 13.20 -10.42
C ILE A 93 14.32 14.01 -11.73
N LEU A 94 13.82 13.45 -12.83
CA LEU A 94 13.78 14.12 -14.15
C LEU A 94 12.75 15.25 -14.25
N THR A 95 11.81 15.31 -13.31
CA THR A 95 10.72 16.32 -13.29
C THR A 95 10.91 17.39 -12.22
N GLY A 96 12.14 17.79 -11.96
CA GLY A 96 12.49 18.96 -11.13
C GLY A 96 12.47 18.73 -9.63
N ARG A 97 12.40 17.46 -9.14
CA ARG A 97 12.36 17.14 -7.71
C ARG A 97 13.67 16.52 -7.20
N ARG A 98 14.75 16.56 -7.99
CA ARG A 98 16.04 15.96 -7.66
C ARG A 98 16.59 16.47 -6.33
N ASP A 99 16.54 17.78 -6.09
CA ASP A 99 17.09 18.40 -4.88
C ASP A 99 16.40 17.93 -3.61
N ARG A 100 15.14 17.48 -3.73
CA ARG A 100 14.32 16.96 -2.64
C ARG A 100 14.26 15.43 -2.60
N ILE A 101 14.91 14.71 -3.51
CA ILE A 101 14.75 13.26 -3.63
C ILE A 101 15.16 12.50 -2.35
N LYS A 102 16.11 13.04 -1.60
CA LYS A 102 16.54 12.49 -0.31
C LYS A 102 15.57 12.75 0.86
N THR A 103 14.40 13.33 0.57
CA THR A 103 13.30 13.49 1.52
C THR A 103 12.12 12.55 1.23
N LEU A 104 12.30 11.59 0.32
CA LEU A 104 11.28 10.60 0.00
C LEU A 104 10.74 9.93 1.26
N ARG A 105 9.39 9.88 1.39
CA ARG A 105 8.69 9.14 2.45
C ARG A 105 8.98 9.63 3.87
N THR A 106 9.49 10.84 4.02
CA THR A 106 9.72 11.49 5.33
C THR A 106 8.76 12.66 5.51
N GLY A 107 8.46 13.03 6.75
CA GLY A 107 7.53 14.14 7.06
C GLY A 107 7.88 15.43 6.32
N GLY A 108 6.90 16.02 5.63
CA GLY A 108 7.09 17.21 4.80
C GLY A 108 7.92 17.00 3.52
N GLY A 109 8.39 15.78 3.26
CA GLY A 109 9.18 15.40 2.09
C GLY A 109 8.34 14.96 0.90
N LEU A 110 8.99 14.27 -0.06
CA LEU A 110 8.34 13.74 -1.25
C LEU A 110 7.60 12.44 -0.93
N SER A 111 6.42 12.28 -1.55
CA SER A 111 5.66 11.03 -1.50
C SER A 111 6.42 9.87 -2.14
N GLY A 112 6.22 8.67 -1.63
CA GLY A 112 6.74 7.43 -2.25
C GLY A 112 6.04 7.03 -3.55
N PHE A 113 4.98 7.77 -3.94
CA PHE A 113 4.15 7.52 -5.12
C PHE A 113 3.94 8.82 -5.90
N THR A 114 3.35 8.75 -7.09
CA THR A 114 2.94 9.96 -7.81
C THR A 114 1.81 10.66 -7.05
N LYS A 115 1.89 11.99 -6.93
CA LYS A 115 0.94 12.81 -6.16
C LYS A 115 0.69 14.13 -6.88
N ARG A 116 -0.55 14.37 -7.34
CA ARG A 116 -0.92 15.56 -8.12
C ARG A 116 -0.57 16.90 -7.46
N SER A 117 -0.66 16.98 -6.15
CA SER A 117 -0.32 18.20 -5.40
C SER A 117 1.20 18.43 -5.27
N GLU A 118 2.03 17.47 -5.69
CA GLU A 118 3.49 17.53 -5.62
C GLU A 118 4.11 18.10 -6.89
N SER A 119 3.52 17.80 -8.05
CA SER A 119 4.06 18.22 -9.35
C SER A 119 2.99 18.18 -10.45
N GLU A 120 3.06 19.10 -11.42
CA GLU A 120 2.25 19.08 -12.65
C GLU A 120 2.53 17.85 -13.54
N TYR A 121 3.70 17.23 -13.40
CA TYR A 121 4.07 16.00 -14.10
C TYR A 121 3.38 14.75 -13.52
N ASP A 122 2.85 14.83 -12.31
CA ASP A 122 2.06 13.78 -11.68
C ASP A 122 0.58 13.98 -12.05
N CYS A 123 0.22 13.78 -13.31
CA CYS A 123 -1.12 14.08 -13.83
C CYS A 123 -2.23 13.25 -13.14
N PHE A 124 -1.86 12.09 -12.54
CA PHE A 124 -2.74 11.26 -11.73
C PHE A 124 -2.01 10.72 -10.52
N GLY A 125 -2.64 10.79 -9.34
CA GLY A 125 -2.12 10.19 -8.11
C GLY A 125 -2.27 8.68 -8.13
N ALA A 126 -1.30 7.98 -7.58
CA ALA A 126 -1.29 6.52 -7.52
C ALA A 126 -0.94 6.01 -6.12
N ALA A 127 -0.91 4.73 -5.94
CA ALA A 127 -0.39 3.87 -4.89
C ALA A 127 -1.15 2.54 -4.81
N HIS A 128 -2.42 2.52 -5.27
CA HIS A 128 -3.16 1.29 -5.53
C HIS A 128 -2.97 0.89 -6.99
N SER A 129 -2.89 -0.40 -7.26
CA SER A 129 -2.63 -0.95 -8.60
C SER A 129 -3.84 -0.88 -9.52
N SER A 130 -3.57 -1.02 -10.82
CA SER A 130 -4.55 -1.37 -11.86
C SER A 130 -5.53 -0.24 -12.21
N THR A 131 -5.23 1.00 -11.82
CA THR A 131 -6.08 2.17 -12.07
C THR A 131 -5.67 2.98 -13.29
N SER A 132 -4.43 2.80 -13.78
CA SER A 132 -3.83 3.67 -14.80
C SER A 132 -4.58 3.65 -16.13
N ILE A 133 -4.99 2.47 -16.60
CA ILE A 133 -5.68 2.35 -17.90
C ILE A 133 -7.04 3.02 -17.84
N SER A 134 -7.83 2.81 -16.76
CA SER A 134 -9.12 3.49 -16.57
C SER A 134 -8.97 5.01 -16.52
N ALA A 135 -8.00 5.51 -15.73
CA ALA A 135 -7.73 6.95 -15.64
C ALA A 135 -7.26 7.52 -16.97
N GLY A 136 -6.37 6.79 -17.66
CA GLY A 136 -5.86 7.17 -18.98
C GLY A 136 -6.95 7.20 -20.05
N LEU A 137 -7.85 6.21 -20.05
CA LEU A 137 -9.00 6.21 -20.97
C LEU A 137 -9.90 7.42 -20.72
N GLY A 138 -10.19 7.75 -19.45
CA GLY A 138 -10.93 8.94 -19.09
C GLY A 138 -10.26 10.24 -19.59
N MET A 139 -8.92 10.33 -19.45
CA MET A 139 -8.16 11.48 -19.98
C MET A 139 -8.16 11.54 -21.51
N ALA A 140 -8.07 10.39 -22.20
CA ALA A 140 -8.14 10.31 -23.64
C ALA A 140 -9.52 10.77 -24.17
N VAL A 141 -10.59 10.33 -23.53
CA VAL A 141 -11.96 10.77 -23.85
C VAL A 141 -12.10 12.28 -23.61
N ALA A 142 -11.62 12.80 -22.47
CA ALA A 142 -11.68 14.24 -22.17
C ALA A 142 -10.88 15.08 -23.19
N ARG A 143 -9.68 14.60 -23.59
CA ARG A 143 -8.89 15.21 -24.67
C ARG A 143 -9.70 15.33 -25.97
N ASP A 144 -10.32 14.22 -26.39
CA ASP A 144 -11.07 14.17 -27.64
C ASP A 144 -12.31 15.07 -27.60
N LEU A 145 -13.03 15.09 -26.47
CA LEU A 145 -14.17 15.99 -26.27
C LEU A 145 -13.77 17.48 -26.30
N ALA A 146 -12.55 17.79 -25.84
CA ALA A 146 -12.00 19.13 -25.88
C ALA A 146 -11.34 19.50 -27.22
N GLY A 147 -11.29 18.59 -28.21
CA GLY A 147 -10.61 18.81 -29.49
C GLY A 147 -9.09 18.96 -29.36
N GLN A 148 -8.50 18.44 -28.29
CA GLN A 148 -7.05 18.49 -28.05
C GLN A 148 -6.34 17.29 -28.67
N GLN A 149 -5.01 17.34 -28.79
CA GLN A 149 -4.22 16.30 -29.48
C GLN A 149 -3.00 15.81 -28.70
N HIS A 150 -2.99 15.93 -27.37
CA HIS A 150 -1.89 15.37 -26.57
C HIS A 150 -2.02 13.85 -26.41
N ASN A 151 -0.89 13.21 -26.15
CA ASN A 151 -0.87 11.78 -25.87
C ASN A 151 -1.27 11.47 -24.43
N VAL A 152 -1.82 10.28 -24.23
CA VAL A 152 -2.05 9.71 -22.88
C VAL A 152 -1.35 8.38 -22.82
N ILE A 153 -0.40 8.25 -21.89
CA ILE A 153 0.48 7.10 -21.73
C ILE A 153 0.29 6.51 -20.33
N CYS A 154 -0.01 5.21 -20.25
CA CYS A 154 -0.16 4.47 -19.02
C CYS A 154 0.95 3.43 -18.91
N VAL A 155 1.78 3.48 -17.88
CA VAL A 155 2.78 2.45 -17.60
C VAL A 155 2.23 1.54 -16.52
N ILE A 156 1.98 0.27 -16.85
CA ILE A 156 1.39 -0.73 -15.95
C ILE A 156 2.28 -1.97 -15.88
N GLY A 157 2.48 -2.52 -14.67
CA GLY A 157 3.24 -3.74 -14.47
C GLY A 157 2.44 -5.00 -14.79
N ASP A 158 3.15 -6.09 -15.07
CA ASP A 158 2.61 -7.43 -15.35
C ASP A 158 1.71 -7.96 -14.24
N GLY A 159 2.05 -7.73 -12.97
CA GLY A 159 1.19 -8.07 -11.84
C GLY A 159 -0.10 -7.23 -11.76
N ALA A 160 -0.03 -5.95 -12.14
CA ALA A 160 -1.17 -5.04 -12.05
C ALA A 160 -2.17 -5.20 -13.21
N ILE A 161 -1.71 -5.58 -14.40
CA ILE A 161 -2.57 -5.78 -15.58
C ILE A 161 -3.50 -7.00 -15.44
N SER A 162 -3.17 -7.92 -14.53
CA SER A 162 -3.99 -9.11 -14.27
C SER A 162 -5.24 -8.85 -13.41
N ALA A 163 -5.37 -7.66 -12.80
CA ALA A 163 -6.51 -7.34 -11.95
C ALA A 163 -7.76 -6.96 -12.76
N GLY A 164 -8.94 -7.23 -12.21
CA GLY A 164 -10.23 -7.05 -12.87
C GLY A 164 -10.45 -5.66 -13.47
N MET A 165 -10.12 -4.59 -12.74
CA MET A 165 -10.27 -3.21 -13.22
C MET A 165 -9.42 -2.91 -14.47
N ALA A 166 -8.20 -3.45 -14.56
CA ALA A 166 -7.37 -3.29 -15.76
C ALA A 166 -8.02 -3.97 -16.96
N TYR A 167 -8.64 -5.15 -16.74
CA TYR A 167 -9.37 -5.89 -17.75
C TYR A 167 -10.61 -5.15 -18.25
N GLU A 168 -11.42 -4.61 -17.31
CA GLU A 168 -12.58 -3.78 -17.62
C GLU A 168 -12.18 -2.53 -18.44
N ALA A 169 -11.08 -1.89 -18.05
CA ALA A 169 -10.55 -0.73 -18.75
C ALA A 169 -10.07 -1.06 -20.18
N MET A 170 -9.36 -2.17 -20.35
CA MET A 170 -8.90 -2.63 -21.67
C MET A 170 -10.09 -2.98 -22.57
N ASN A 171 -11.08 -3.69 -22.06
CA ASN A 171 -12.31 -4.04 -22.80
C ASN A 171 -13.03 -2.77 -23.31
N ASN A 172 -13.14 -1.74 -22.45
CA ASN A 172 -13.76 -0.48 -22.85
C ASN A 172 -12.88 0.34 -23.81
N ALA A 173 -11.56 0.37 -23.59
CA ALA A 173 -10.63 1.12 -24.44
C ALA A 173 -10.63 0.59 -25.88
N GLY A 174 -10.64 -0.73 -26.07
CA GLY A 174 -10.74 -1.33 -27.37
C GLY A 174 -12.09 -1.05 -28.06
N ALA A 175 -13.20 -1.20 -27.34
CA ALA A 175 -14.54 -0.91 -27.88
C ALA A 175 -14.71 0.56 -28.28
N MET A 176 -14.14 1.50 -27.51
CA MET A 176 -14.17 2.93 -27.82
C MET A 176 -13.20 3.36 -28.90
N ASN A 177 -12.21 2.53 -29.22
CA ASN A 177 -11.14 2.79 -30.20
C ASN A 177 -10.50 4.19 -30.02
N ARG A 178 -10.22 4.56 -28.77
CA ARG A 178 -9.60 5.87 -28.45
C ARG A 178 -8.07 5.74 -28.44
N ARG A 179 -7.41 6.80 -28.89
CA ARG A 179 -5.96 6.87 -28.86
C ARG A 179 -5.45 6.91 -27.41
N LEU A 180 -5.02 5.77 -26.94
CA LEU A 180 -4.40 5.51 -25.64
C LEU A 180 -3.14 4.66 -25.84
N ILE A 181 -2.05 4.97 -25.13
CA ILE A 181 -0.82 4.19 -25.18
C ILE A 181 -0.65 3.50 -23.83
N VAL A 182 -0.70 2.18 -23.83
CA VAL A 182 -0.43 1.34 -22.64
C VAL A 182 0.97 0.73 -22.80
N ILE A 183 1.85 1.01 -21.86
CA ILE A 183 3.16 0.37 -21.75
C ILE A 183 3.06 -0.74 -20.71
N LEU A 184 3.03 -1.97 -21.16
CA LEU A 184 3.12 -3.13 -20.28
C LEU A 184 4.58 -3.34 -19.89
N ASN A 185 4.92 -2.99 -18.67
CA ASN A 185 6.24 -3.19 -18.07
C ASN A 185 6.31 -4.59 -17.46
N ASP A 186 6.77 -5.56 -18.24
CA ASP A 186 6.88 -6.96 -17.85
C ASP A 186 8.27 -7.24 -17.28
N ASN A 187 8.33 -7.55 -15.99
CA ASN A 187 9.58 -7.89 -15.30
C ASN A 187 9.52 -9.26 -14.60
N GLU A 188 8.51 -10.06 -14.95
CA GLU A 188 8.27 -11.41 -14.41
C GLU A 188 8.20 -11.44 -12.86
N MET A 189 7.80 -10.31 -12.22
CA MET A 189 7.80 -10.21 -10.77
C MET A 189 6.84 -9.14 -10.25
N SER A 190 5.86 -9.54 -9.43
CA SER A 190 5.05 -8.66 -8.59
C SER A 190 5.76 -8.33 -7.27
N ILE A 191 5.02 -8.16 -6.16
CA ILE A 191 5.55 -8.10 -4.80
C ILE A 191 6.13 -9.48 -4.40
N ALA A 192 5.43 -10.54 -4.79
CA ALA A 192 5.82 -11.94 -4.72
C ALA A 192 6.02 -12.50 -6.15
N PRO A 193 6.54 -13.73 -6.32
CA PRO A 193 6.54 -14.40 -7.61
C PRO A 193 5.14 -14.37 -8.23
N PRO A 194 5.02 -14.14 -9.54
CA PRO A 194 3.73 -13.97 -10.19
C PRO A 194 2.91 -15.26 -10.13
N VAL A 195 1.60 -15.12 -9.94
CA VAL A 195 0.63 -16.21 -9.87
C VAL A 195 -0.43 -16.08 -10.96
N GLY A 196 -1.03 -17.22 -11.33
CA GLY A 196 -2.17 -17.27 -12.24
C GLY A 196 -1.84 -17.46 -13.71
N ALA A 197 -2.90 -17.73 -14.50
CA ALA A 197 -2.78 -18.08 -15.91
C ALA A 197 -2.28 -16.93 -16.79
N MET A 198 -2.59 -15.68 -16.43
CA MET A 198 -2.12 -14.50 -17.15
C MET A 198 -0.59 -14.39 -17.10
N SER A 199 0.02 -14.61 -15.95
CA SER A 199 1.48 -14.63 -15.82
C SER A 199 2.11 -15.73 -16.69
N ASN A 200 1.54 -16.95 -16.68
CA ASN A 200 1.97 -18.03 -17.53
C ASN A 200 1.79 -17.69 -19.02
N TYR A 201 0.76 -16.92 -19.37
CA TYR A 201 0.52 -16.46 -20.74
C TYR A 201 1.60 -15.47 -21.17
N LEU A 202 1.92 -14.46 -20.35
CA LEU A 202 2.98 -13.47 -20.62
C LEU A 202 4.35 -14.16 -20.75
N THR A 203 4.70 -15.07 -19.84
CA THR A 203 5.93 -15.87 -19.92
C THR A 203 6.02 -16.67 -21.21
N ARG A 204 4.92 -17.26 -21.69
CA ARG A 204 4.90 -17.96 -22.99
C ARG A 204 5.09 -17.02 -24.16
N LEU A 205 4.53 -15.80 -24.13
CA LEU A 205 4.80 -14.79 -25.15
C LEU A 205 6.30 -14.44 -25.21
N LEU A 206 6.94 -14.28 -24.03
CA LEU A 206 8.37 -13.99 -23.91
C LEU A 206 9.26 -15.13 -24.42
N SER A 207 8.86 -16.38 -24.24
CA SER A 207 9.68 -17.58 -24.52
C SER A 207 9.38 -18.25 -25.87
N SER A 208 8.42 -17.75 -26.67
CA SER A 208 8.02 -18.38 -27.94
C SER A 208 9.09 -18.19 -29.04
N PRO A 209 9.81 -19.26 -29.47
CA PRO A 209 10.78 -19.18 -30.57
C PRO A 209 10.12 -18.81 -31.90
N THR A 210 8.87 -19.19 -32.10
CA THR A 210 8.10 -18.95 -33.33
C THR A 210 7.83 -17.45 -33.53
N TYR A 211 7.53 -16.73 -32.45
CA TYR A 211 7.31 -15.29 -32.48
C TYR A 211 8.60 -14.50 -32.83
N MET A 212 9.73 -14.92 -32.28
CA MET A 212 11.04 -14.31 -32.56
C MET A 212 11.53 -14.59 -34.01
N SER A 213 11.32 -15.80 -34.51
CA SER A 213 11.80 -16.23 -35.82
C SER A 213 11.02 -15.62 -36.99
N ILE A 214 9.68 -15.52 -36.88
CA ILE A 214 8.84 -14.91 -37.93
C ILE A 214 9.09 -13.41 -38.06
N ARG A 215 9.36 -12.72 -36.96
CA ARG A 215 9.70 -11.29 -36.93
C ARG A 215 11.00 -10.99 -37.69
N ASP A 216 12.02 -11.83 -37.52
CA ASP A 216 13.32 -11.64 -38.18
C ASP A 216 13.25 -11.96 -39.67
N ILE A 217 12.49 -12.96 -40.06
CA ILE A 217 12.22 -13.30 -41.47
C ILE A 217 11.37 -12.20 -42.14
N GLY A 218 10.32 -11.74 -41.48
CA GLY A 218 9.46 -10.67 -41.98
C GLY A 218 10.20 -9.36 -42.21
N LYS A 219 11.09 -8.95 -41.29
CA LYS A 219 11.96 -7.76 -41.45
C LYS A 219 12.91 -7.86 -42.64
N GLN A 220 13.50 -9.03 -42.89
CA GLN A 220 14.41 -9.23 -44.03
C GLN A 220 13.65 -9.17 -45.35
N VAL A 221 12.45 -9.70 -45.46
CA VAL A 221 11.63 -9.67 -46.67
C VAL A 221 11.07 -8.28 -46.97
N VAL A 222 10.55 -7.58 -45.95
CA VAL A 222 9.96 -6.22 -46.10
C VAL A 222 11.00 -5.17 -46.45
N ASN A 223 12.25 -5.30 -45.97
CA ASN A 223 13.31 -4.35 -46.29
C ASN A 223 13.75 -4.36 -47.77
N HIS A 224 13.46 -5.42 -48.51
CA HIS A 224 13.81 -5.58 -49.93
C HIS A 224 12.64 -5.29 -50.90
N LEU A 225 11.44 -4.91 -50.40
CA LEU A 225 10.29 -4.60 -51.25
C LEU A 225 10.13 -3.12 -51.58
N PRO A 226 9.69 -2.74 -52.82
CA PRO A 226 9.36 -1.35 -53.19
C PRO A 226 8.25 -0.77 -52.32
N LYS A 227 8.26 0.57 -52.08
CA LYS A 227 7.32 1.27 -51.15
C LYS A 227 5.84 0.91 -51.32
N PHE A 228 5.38 0.71 -52.55
CA PHE A 228 3.98 0.35 -52.87
C PHE A 228 3.58 -1.07 -52.32
N PHE A 229 4.52 -1.97 -52.18
CA PHE A 229 4.29 -3.31 -51.66
C PHE A 229 4.45 -3.39 -50.14
N LYS A 230 5.13 -2.39 -49.51
CA LYS A 230 5.32 -2.37 -48.07
C LYS A 230 4.01 -2.23 -47.29
N GLU A 231 3.05 -1.44 -47.78
CA GLU A 231 1.72 -1.29 -47.14
C GLU A 231 0.89 -2.54 -47.23
N LYS A 232 0.92 -3.20 -48.40
CA LYS A 232 0.20 -4.49 -48.63
C LYS A 232 0.90 -5.67 -47.93
N ALA A 233 2.23 -5.64 -47.83
CA ALA A 233 2.99 -6.65 -47.09
C ALA A 233 2.76 -6.53 -45.57
N TYR A 234 2.57 -5.32 -45.06
CA TYR A 234 2.20 -5.08 -43.65
C TYR A 234 0.83 -5.70 -43.32
N LEU A 235 -0.17 -5.48 -44.18
CA LEU A 235 -1.50 -6.07 -44.03
C LEU A 235 -1.48 -7.61 -44.16
N ALA A 236 -0.66 -8.15 -45.07
CA ALA A 236 -0.46 -9.58 -45.22
C ALA A 236 0.32 -10.21 -44.04
N GLU A 237 1.25 -9.48 -43.46
CA GLU A 237 1.96 -9.90 -42.25
C GLU A 237 1.02 -9.90 -41.02
N GLU A 238 0.12 -8.91 -40.90
CA GLU A 238 -0.90 -8.84 -39.87
C GLU A 238 -1.92 -9.98 -39.96
N LEU A 239 -2.38 -10.28 -41.19
CA LEU A 239 -3.25 -11.45 -41.49
C LEU A 239 -2.53 -12.79 -41.26
N ALA A 240 -1.26 -12.92 -41.61
CA ALA A 240 -0.46 -14.13 -41.39
C ALA A 240 -0.17 -14.34 -39.89
N ARG A 241 0.01 -13.28 -39.11
CA ARG A 241 0.12 -13.35 -37.61
C ARG A 241 -1.15 -13.92 -37.02
N GLY A 242 -2.33 -13.43 -37.43
CA GLY A 242 -3.62 -13.91 -36.95
C GLY A 242 -3.87 -15.39 -37.24
N PHE A 243 -3.37 -15.86 -38.39
CA PHE A 243 -3.56 -17.27 -38.82
C PHE A 243 -2.55 -18.27 -38.23
N VAL A 244 -1.33 -17.81 -37.89
CA VAL A 244 -0.25 -18.73 -37.47
C VAL A 244 -0.06 -18.75 -35.94
N THR A 245 -0.42 -17.66 -35.22
CA THR A 245 -0.19 -17.57 -33.76
C THR A 245 -1.50 -17.52 -32.95
N GLY A 246 -2.69 -17.39 -33.60
CA GLY A 246 -3.90 -16.96 -32.89
C GLY A 246 -3.62 -15.61 -32.20
N GLY A 247 -4.33 -14.54 -32.51
CA GLY A 247 -4.07 -13.19 -31.98
C GLY A 247 -3.79 -13.18 -30.50
N THR A 248 -2.99 -12.22 -30.03
CA THR A 248 -2.80 -12.06 -28.60
C THR A 248 -4.11 -11.67 -27.94
N LEU A 249 -4.27 -11.98 -26.65
CA LEU A 249 -5.42 -11.52 -25.86
C LEU A 249 -5.67 -10.00 -26.01
N PHE A 250 -4.61 -9.23 -26.14
CA PHE A 250 -4.69 -7.77 -26.29
C PHE A 250 -5.24 -7.34 -27.65
N GLU A 251 -4.90 -8.06 -28.70
CA GLU A 251 -5.45 -7.84 -30.06
C GLU A 251 -6.95 -8.21 -30.10
N GLU A 252 -7.35 -9.29 -29.45
CA GLU A 252 -8.77 -9.65 -29.30
C GLU A 252 -9.57 -8.60 -28.51
N LEU A 253 -8.91 -7.88 -27.60
CA LEU A 253 -9.49 -6.74 -26.90
C LEU A 253 -9.44 -5.42 -27.71
N GLY A 254 -8.96 -5.44 -28.96
CA GLY A 254 -8.95 -4.30 -29.86
C GLY A 254 -7.72 -3.39 -29.74
N PHE A 255 -6.63 -3.84 -29.11
CA PHE A 255 -5.38 -3.10 -29.04
C PHE A 255 -4.45 -3.41 -30.20
N TYR A 256 -3.77 -2.42 -30.71
CA TYR A 256 -2.57 -2.65 -31.55
C TYR A 256 -1.43 -3.11 -30.65
N TYR A 257 -1.14 -4.41 -30.70
CA TYR A 257 -0.06 -4.99 -29.91
C TYR A 257 1.29 -4.75 -30.56
N VAL A 258 2.18 -4.05 -29.86
CA VAL A 258 3.57 -3.84 -30.25
C VAL A 258 4.43 -4.79 -29.41
N GLY A 259 4.92 -5.83 -30.05
CA GLY A 259 5.57 -6.96 -29.40
C GLY A 259 6.91 -6.62 -28.80
N ILE A 260 7.43 -7.55 -28.06
CA ILE A 260 8.38 -7.42 -26.96
C ILE A 260 9.62 -6.59 -27.32
N VAL A 261 9.79 -5.51 -26.57
CA VAL A 261 10.92 -4.57 -26.68
C VAL A 261 11.79 -4.70 -25.45
N ASP A 262 13.11 -4.73 -25.60
CA ASP A 262 14.01 -4.68 -24.45
C ASP A 262 13.95 -3.30 -23.79
N GLY A 263 13.43 -3.24 -22.57
CA GLY A 263 13.26 -2.01 -21.81
C GLY A 263 14.54 -1.39 -21.28
N HIS A 264 15.67 -2.09 -21.40
CA HIS A 264 17.01 -1.59 -21.05
C HIS A 264 17.84 -1.16 -22.26
N ASP A 265 17.29 -1.32 -23.47
CA ASP A 265 17.93 -0.91 -24.72
C ASP A 265 17.25 0.33 -25.33
N LEU A 266 17.87 1.49 -25.10
CA LEU A 266 17.40 2.77 -25.66
C LEU A 266 17.38 2.75 -27.20
N GLY A 267 18.27 1.96 -27.85
CA GLY A 267 18.30 1.79 -29.30
C GLY A 267 17.02 1.13 -29.85
N GLN A 268 16.37 0.28 -29.06
CA GLN A 268 15.07 -0.32 -29.40
C GLN A 268 13.89 0.53 -28.92
N LEU A 269 13.97 1.07 -27.70
CA LEU A 269 12.86 1.83 -27.09
C LEU A 269 12.53 3.11 -27.87
N LEU A 270 13.54 3.91 -28.24
CA LEU A 270 13.30 5.22 -28.83
C LEU A 270 12.56 5.13 -30.17
N PRO A 271 12.99 4.31 -31.16
CA PRO A 271 12.27 4.19 -32.44
C PRO A 271 10.85 3.65 -32.27
N VAL A 272 10.64 2.68 -31.37
CA VAL A 272 9.30 2.11 -31.13
C VAL A 272 8.36 3.16 -30.53
N LEU A 273 8.79 3.86 -29.49
CA LEU A 273 7.97 4.89 -28.86
C LEU A 273 7.70 6.07 -29.80
N GLU A 274 8.69 6.45 -30.66
CA GLU A 274 8.50 7.48 -31.67
C GLU A 274 7.47 7.08 -32.74
N ASN A 275 7.50 5.85 -33.20
CA ASN A 275 6.52 5.32 -34.16
C ASN A 275 5.11 5.30 -33.55
N VAL A 276 4.97 4.84 -32.30
CA VAL A 276 3.68 4.83 -31.59
C VAL A 276 3.18 6.25 -31.33
N ARG A 277 4.07 7.18 -30.96
CA ARG A 277 3.73 8.61 -30.79
C ARG A 277 3.17 9.21 -32.07
N ASN A 278 3.74 8.87 -33.21
CA ASN A 278 3.39 9.46 -34.53
C ASN A 278 2.23 8.75 -35.22
N ALA A 279 1.74 7.63 -34.69
CA ALA A 279 0.58 6.93 -35.22
C ALA A 279 -0.72 7.64 -34.86
N ASP A 280 -1.67 7.74 -35.80
CA ASP A 280 -2.94 8.42 -35.62
C ASP A 280 -4.07 7.55 -35.08
N ASN A 281 -3.85 6.24 -35.01
CA ASN A 281 -4.81 5.23 -34.53
C ASN A 281 -4.47 4.80 -33.09
N GLY A 282 -5.22 3.87 -32.54
CA GLY A 282 -5.06 3.27 -31.19
C GLY A 282 -6.33 2.59 -30.74
N PRO A 283 -6.39 1.99 -29.55
CA PRO A 283 -5.37 2.01 -28.49
C PRO A 283 -4.16 1.11 -28.80
N PHE A 284 -3.00 1.49 -28.28
CA PHE A 284 -1.77 0.70 -28.38
C PHE A 284 -1.43 0.00 -27.08
N LEU A 285 -0.90 -1.22 -27.15
CA LEU A 285 -0.23 -1.88 -26.04
C LEU A 285 1.21 -2.22 -26.47
N VAL A 286 2.16 -1.53 -25.85
CA VAL A 286 3.61 -1.75 -26.07
C VAL A 286 4.11 -2.65 -24.94
N HIS A 287 4.51 -3.87 -25.28
CA HIS A 287 5.05 -4.84 -24.34
C HIS A 287 6.56 -4.63 -24.18
N VAL A 288 6.97 -4.16 -23.02
CA VAL A 288 8.36 -3.83 -22.67
C VAL A 288 8.85 -4.79 -21.61
N ARG A 289 9.89 -5.56 -21.95
CA ARG A 289 10.56 -6.45 -21.01
C ARG A 289 11.61 -5.70 -20.22
N THR A 290 11.54 -5.75 -18.88
CA THR A 290 12.51 -5.14 -17.97
C THR A 290 13.01 -6.13 -16.93
N GLN A 291 13.96 -5.71 -16.11
CA GLN A 291 14.48 -6.50 -15.00
C GLN A 291 14.45 -5.66 -13.71
N LYS A 292 13.70 -6.11 -12.74
CA LYS A 292 13.64 -5.47 -11.42
C LYS A 292 15.01 -5.48 -10.74
N GLY A 293 15.44 -4.33 -10.19
CA GLY A 293 16.76 -4.19 -9.54
C GLY A 293 17.94 -4.01 -10.49
N LYS A 294 17.71 -3.83 -11.79
CA LYS A 294 18.72 -3.74 -12.84
C LYS A 294 19.82 -2.73 -12.57
N GLY A 295 21.08 -3.19 -12.72
CA GLY A 295 22.28 -2.36 -12.58
C GLY A 295 22.72 -2.11 -11.13
N TYR A 296 22.14 -2.86 -10.15
CA TYR A 296 22.60 -2.88 -8.77
C TYR A 296 22.71 -4.30 -8.25
N ALA A 297 23.93 -4.84 -8.23
CA ALA A 297 24.20 -6.25 -7.94
C ALA A 297 23.53 -6.77 -6.64
N PRO A 298 23.50 -6.04 -5.51
CA PRO A 298 22.78 -6.50 -4.32
C PRO A 298 21.28 -6.68 -4.54
N ALA A 299 20.62 -5.81 -5.34
CA ALA A 299 19.22 -5.94 -5.66
C ALA A 299 18.97 -7.10 -6.64
N GLU A 300 19.83 -7.26 -7.66
CA GLU A 300 19.74 -8.37 -8.61
C GLU A 300 19.92 -9.74 -7.95
N ALA A 301 20.73 -9.82 -6.90
CA ALA A 301 20.98 -11.06 -6.14
C ALA A 301 19.87 -11.36 -5.12
N SER A 302 19.13 -10.37 -4.64
CA SER A 302 18.08 -10.56 -3.64
C SER A 302 16.86 -11.28 -4.21
N LYS A 303 16.18 -12.10 -3.40
CA LYS A 303 14.96 -12.82 -3.80
C LYS A 303 13.80 -11.87 -4.12
N ASP A 304 13.66 -10.79 -3.33
CA ASP A 304 12.62 -9.76 -3.50
C ASP A 304 13.05 -8.64 -4.44
N LYS A 305 14.29 -8.74 -5.02
CA LYS A 305 14.83 -7.72 -5.92
C LYS A 305 14.79 -6.31 -5.34
N TYR A 306 14.89 -6.18 -4.02
CA TYR A 306 14.74 -4.92 -3.30
C TYR A 306 13.42 -4.23 -3.64
N HIS A 307 12.32 -4.98 -3.65
CA HIS A 307 10.99 -4.40 -3.89
C HIS A 307 10.69 -3.26 -2.92
N GLY A 308 10.86 -3.50 -1.62
CA GLY A 308 10.74 -2.48 -0.58
C GLY A 308 11.87 -2.63 0.44
N VAL A 309 12.71 -1.61 0.57
CA VAL A 309 13.89 -1.67 1.44
C VAL A 309 13.85 -0.58 2.50
N VAL A 310 14.43 -0.90 3.66
CA VAL A 310 14.85 0.09 4.66
C VAL A 310 16.15 0.76 4.21
N LYS A 311 16.69 1.70 4.99
CA LYS A 311 18.01 2.29 4.76
C LYS A 311 19.08 1.20 4.62
N PHE A 312 20.04 1.41 3.74
CA PHE A 312 21.10 0.44 3.47
C PHE A 312 22.43 1.10 3.11
N ASP A 313 23.50 0.34 3.20
CA ASP A 313 24.83 0.76 2.72
C ASP A 313 24.95 0.47 1.23
N VAL A 314 25.28 1.48 0.43
CA VAL A 314 25.31 1.39 -1.05
C VAL A 314 26.36 0.41 -1.54
N ALA A 315 27.53 0.35 -0.89
CA ALA A 315 28.66 -0.47 -1.36
C ALA A 315 28.40 -1.97 -1.13
N THR A 316 27.76 -2.31 -0.02
CA THR A 316 27.56 -3.71 0.41
C THR A 316 26.15 -4.20 0.19
N GLY A 317 25.17 -3.31 -0.01
CA GLY A 317 23.75 -3.65 -0.02
C GLY A 317 23.17 -4.00 1.34
N LYS A 318 23.95 -3.91 2.44
CA LYS A 318 23.50 -4.33 3.77
C LYS A 318 22.40 -3.44 4.32
N LEU A 319 21.23 -4.04 4.58
CA LEU A 319 20.07 -3.35 5.13
C LEU A 319 20.32 -2.98 6.60
N GLN A 320 19.95 -1.77 7.00
CA GLN A 320 19.95 -1.33 8.40
C GLN A 320 18.69 -1.86 9.08
N LYS A 321 18.82 -2.94 9.83
CA LYS A 321 17.71 -3.47 10.63
C LYS A 321 17.59 -2.67 11.93
N GLY A 322 16.39 -2.17 12.22
CA GLY A 322 16.05 -1.69 13.54
C GLY A 322 16.15 -2.81 14.58
N VAL A 323 16.53 -2.48 15.80
CA VAL A 323 16.43 -3.41 16.94
C VAL A 323 15.02 -3.28 17.48
N SER A 324 14.26 -4.38 17.47
CA SER A 324 12.94 -4.46 18.09
C SER A 324 12.98 -5.44 19.27
N ASN A 325 12.28 -5.11 20.35
CA ASN A 325 12.16 -5.95 21.54
C ASN A 325 10.92 -6.84 21.48
N ALA A 326 10.07 -6.67 20.46
CA ALA A 326 8.82 -7.41 20.29
C ALA A 326 8.66 -7.92 18.85
N PRO A 327 7.92 -9.01 18.63
CA PRO A 327 7.61 -9.48 17.30
C PRO A 327 6.66 -8.48 16.59
N SER A 328 6.71 -8.45 15.25
CA SER A 328 5.73 -7.68 14.46
C SER A 328 4.35 -8.34 14.52
N TYR A 329 3.29 -7.53 14.48
CA TYR A 329 1.91 -8.03 14.46
C TYR A 329 1.67 -9.02 13.32
N THR A 330 2.19 -8.75 12.12
CA THR A 330 2.12 -9.66 10.97
C THR A 330 2.70 -11.05 11.28
N LYS A 331 3.86 -11.09 11.97
CA LYS A 331 4.48 -12.36 12.39
C LYS A 331 3.63 -13.07 13.45
N VAL A 332 3.13 -12.33 14.44
CA VAL A 332 2.27 -12.88 15.50
C VAL A 332 1.02 -13.51 14.89
N PHE A 333 0.36 -12.82 13.95
CA PHE A 333 -0.77 -13.39 13.22
C PHE A 333 -0.42 -14.69 12.51
N GLY A 334 0.65 -14.69 11.70
CA GLY A 334 1.03 -15.89 10.93
C GLY A 334 1.34 -17.08 11.83
N GLU A 335 2.06 -16.87 12.95
CA GLU A 335 2.39 -17.92 13.93
C GLU A 335 1.14 -18.39 14.70
N ALA A 336 0.24 -17.49 15.08
CA ALA A 336 -1.02 -17.83 15.74
C ALA A 336 -1.92 -18.67 14.81
N LEU A 337 -2.04 -18.28 13.54
CA LEU A 337 -2.85 -19.01 12.57
C LEU A 337 -2.30 -20.43 12.31
N VAL A 338 -0.97 -20.61 12.29
CA VAL A 338 -0.35 -21.96 12.20
C VAL A 338 -0.76 -22.83 13.39
N LYS A 339 -0.79 -22.27 14.60
CA LYS A 339 -1.23 -22.99 15.81
C LYS A 339 -2.70 -23.39 15.76
N GLU A 340 -3.56 -22.49 15.31
CA GLU A 340 -5.00 -22.81 15.15
C GLU A 340 -5.23 -23.85 14.05
N ALA A 341 -4.51 -23.77 12.94
CA ALA A 341 -4.60 -24.75 11.84
C ALA A 341 -4.05 -26.15 12.18
N ALA A 342 -3.22 -26.25 13.21
CA ALA A 342 -2.82 -27.54 13.77
C ALA A 342 -3.96 -28.26 14.52
N LYS A 343 -4.93 -27.48 15.02
CA LYS A 343 -6.10 -27.98 15.75
C LYS A 343 -7.30 -28.28 14.82
N ASP A 344 -7.35 -27.60 13.65
CA ASP A 344 -8.48 -27.68 12.71
C ASP A 344 -7.98 -27.69 11.25
N ASP A 345 -8.20 -28.81 10.57
CA ASP A 345 -7.80 -29.03 9.18
C ASP A 345 -8.63 -28.25 8.15
N LYS A 346 -9.74 -27.64 8.57
CA LYS A 346 -10.62 -26.79 7.75
C LYS A 346 -10.09 -25.36 7.59
N ILE A 347 -9.12 -24.95 8.42
CA ILE A 347 -8.53 -23.60 8.32
C ILE A 347 -7.69 -23.49 7.07
N VAL A 348 -7.99 -22.48 6.24
CA VAL A 348 -7.24 -22.11 5.05
C VAL A 348 -6.91 -20.62 5.08
N ALA A 349 -5.80 -20.22 4.49
CA ALA A 349 -5.35 -18.83 4.42
C ALA A 349 -5.37 -18.31 2.99
N ILE A 350 -5.86 -17.09 2.80
CA ILE A 350 -5.95 -16.42 1.50
C ILE A 350 -5.29 -15.05 1.61
N THR A 351 -4.50 -14.68 0.60
CA THR A 351 -3.92 -13.33 0.49
C THR A 351 -3.98 -12.86 -0.97
N ALA A 352 -3.88 -11.54 -1.17
CA ALA A 352 -3.88 -10.93 -2.50
C ALA A 352 -2.48 -10.35 -2.80
N ALA A 353 -1.60 -11.16 -3.39
CA ALA A 353 -0.24 -10.84 -3.82
C ALA A 353 0.74 -10.43 -2.70
N MET A 354 0.38 -10.58 -1.42
CA MET A 354 1.20 -10.09 -0.32
C MET A 354 1.43 -11.13 0.79
N PRO A 355 1.91 -12.35 0.48
CA PRO A 355 2.06 -13.39 1.50
C PRO A 355 3.00 -12.96 2.64
N GLY A 356 4.16 -12.38 2.35
CA GLY A 356 5.09 -11.91 3.39
C GLY A 356 4.62 -10.66 4.13
N GLY A 357 3.82 -9.82 3.46
CA GLY A 357 3.25 -8.61 4.04
C GLY A 357 2.09 -8.86 5.01
N THR A 358 1.42 -10.01 4.89
CA THR A 358 0.28 -10.42 5.71
C THR A 358 0.58 -11.59 6.64
N GLY A 359 1.79 -12.17 6.60
CA GLY A 359 2.16 -13.35 7.42
C GLY A 359 1.64 -14.69 6.87
N VAL A 360 0.95 -14.69 5.73
CA VAL A 360 0.47 -15.92 5.06
C VAL A 360 1.66 -16.76 4.55
N ASP A 361 2.82 -16.18 4.31
CA ASP A 361 4.04 -16.91 3.98
C ASP A 361 4.51 -17.85 5.12
N ILE A 362 4.24 -17.47 6.38
CA ILE A 362 4.52 -18.31 7.56
C ILE A 362 3.57 -19.52 7.55
N PHE A 363 2.29 -19.27 7.31
CA PHE A 363 1.27 -20.30 7.18
C PHE A 363 1.55 -21.25 6.01
N SER A 364 1.89 -20.69 4.84
CA SER A 364 2.19 -21.45 3.61
C SER A 364 3.37 -22.40 3.76
N LYS A 365 4.37 -22.05 4.58
CA LYS A 365 5.50 -22.96 4.88
C LYS A 365 5.07 -24.19 5.69
N ALA A 366 4.09 -24.04 6.58
CA ALA A 366 3.55 -25.11 7.39
C ALA A 366 2.47 -25.94 6.65
N TYR A 367 1.62 -25.25 5.87
CA TYR A 367 0.46 -25.84 5.21
C TYR A 367 0.33 -25.34 3.76
N PRO A 368 1.22 -25.77 2.85
CA PRO A 368 1.26 -25.25 1.47
C PRO A 368 -0.04 -25.47 0.70
N ASP A 369 -0.71 -26.61 0.89
CA ASP A 369 -1.95 -26.96 0.18
C ASP A 369 -3.20 -26.23 0.73
N ARG A 370 -3.05 -25.47 1.82
CA ARG A 370 -4.12 -24.69 2.46
C ARG A 370 -3.87 -23.18 2.41
N ALA A 371 -2.86 -22.74 1.67
CA ALA A 371 -2.52 -21.33 1.47
C ALA A 371 -2.75 -20.94 0.01
N PHE A 372 -3.49 -19.86 -0.21
CA PHE A 372 -3.86 -19.38 -1.53
C PHE A 372 -3.43 -17.92 -1.72
N ASP A 373 -2.56 -17.68 -2.68
CA ASP A 373 -2.30 -16.33 -3.19
C ASP A 373 -3.08 -16.15 -4.48
N VAL A 374 -4.04 -15.21 -4.47
CA VAL A 374 -4.93 -14.95 -5.60
C VAL A 374 -4.40 -13.88 -6.57
N GLY A 375 -3.17 -13.40 -6.37
CA GLY A 375 -2.65 -12.25 -7.09
C GLY A 375 -3.29 -10.94 -6.61
N ILE A 376 -3.13 -9.84 -7.37
CA ILE A 376 -3.75 -8.55 -7.01
C ILE A 376 -5.24 -8.59 -7.39
N ALA A 377 -6.02 -9.37 -6.63
CA ALA A 377 -7.42 -9.67 -6.91
C ALA A 377 -8.24 -9.80 -5.62
N GLU A 378 -8.32 -8.69 -4.85
CA GLU A 378 -8.98 -8.65 -3.56
C GLU A 378 -10.46 -9.07 -3.65
N GLN A 379 -11.17 -8.61 -4.69
CA GLN A 379 -12.56 -8.98 -4.96
C GLN A 379 -12.71 -10.50 -5.11
N HIS A 380 -11.88 -11.10 -5.97
CA HIS A 380 -11.85 -12.56 -6.16
C HIS A 380 -11.50 -13.28 -4.86
N GLY A 381 -10.50 -12.78 -4.09
CA GLY A 381 -10.09 -13.38 -2.81
C GLY A 381 -11.22 -13.47 -1.80
N VAL A 382 -12.05 -12.45 -1.71
CA VAL A 382 -13.23 -12.44 -0.80
C VAL A 382 -14.32 -13.39 -1.28
N THR A 383 -14.71 -13.36 -2.57
CA THR A 383 -15.72 -14.26 -3.10
C THR A 383 -15.25 -15.73 -3.10
N PHE A 384 -13.96 -15.98 -3.36
CA PHE A 384 -13.34 -17.30 -3.23
C PHE A 384 -13.43 -17.84 -1.80
N ALA A 385 -13.14 -16.98 -0.81
CA ALA A 385 -13.32 -17.31 0.60
C ALA A 385 -14.78 -17.64 0.94
N ALA A 386 -15.73 -16.86 0.43
CA ALA A 386 -17.15 -17.12 0.61
C ALA A 386 -17.51 -18.51 0.05
N GLY A 387 -17.04 -18.85 -1.14
CA GLY A 387 -17.22 -20.18 -1.74
C GLY A 387 -16.67 -21.31 -0.87
N LEU A 388 -15.46 -21.15 -0.32
CA LEU A 388 -14.87 -22.13 0.62
C LEU A 388 -15.69 -22.28 1.90
N ALA A 389 -16.19 -21.17 2.45
CA ALA A 389 -17.02 -21.18 3.65
C ALA A 389 -18.34 -21.96 3.44
N THR A 390 -18.96 -21.88 2.24
CA THR A 390 -20.17 -22.67 1.92
C THR A 390 -19.92 -24.19 1.93
N GLN A 391 -18.67 -24.61 1.79
CA GLN A 391 -18.25 -26.02 1.81
C GLN A 391 -17.70 -26.45 3.18
N GLY A 392 -17.91 -25.62 4.22
CA GLY A 392 -17.50 -25.92 5.58
C GLY A 392 -16.02 -25.72 5.89
N TYR A 393 -15.26 -25.03 5.01
CA TYR A 393 -13.92 -24.57 5.32
C TYR A 393 -13.97 -23.29 6.15
N LYS A 394 -12.85 -23.01 6.83
CA LYS A 394 -12.65 -21.81 7.67
C LYS A 394 -11.64 -20.87 7.01
N PRO A 395 -12.05 -20.06 6.03
CA PRO A 395 -11.15 -19.16 5.33
C PRO A 395 -10.75 -17.96 6.18
N PHE A 396 -9.44 -17.73 6.30
CA PHE A 396 -8.81 -16.55 6.84
C PHE A 396 -8.28 -15.69 5.68
N VAL A 397 -8.92 -14.54 5.44
CA VAL A 397 -8.58 -13.64 4.34
C VAL A 397 -7.71 -12.52 4.89
N ALA A 398 -6.40 -12.62 4.64
CA ALA A 398 -5.41 -11.66 5.13
C ALA A 398 -5.13 -10.60 4.05
N ILE A 399 -5.69 -9.42 4.24
CA ILE A 399 -5.61 -8.28 3.32
C ILE A 399 -5.33 -7.00 4.13
N TYR A 400 -4.56 -6.05 3.56
CA TYR A 400 -4.37 -4.74 4.19
C TYR A 400 -5.68 -3.97 4.26
N SER A 401 -5.90 -3.23 5.33
CA SER A 401 -7.11 -2.43 5.54
C SER A 401 -7.45 -1.56 4.33
N THR A 402 -6.48 -0.83 3.79
CA THR A 402 -6.69 0.05 2.63
C THR A 402 -7.07 -0.73 1.35
N PHE A 403 -6.56 -1.96 1.17
CA PHE A 403 -6.85 -2.77 -0.03
C PHE A 403 -8.17 -3.53 0.06
N LEU A 404 -8.65 -3.83 1.28
CA LEU A 404 -9.97 -4.44 1.46
C LEU A 404 -11.11 -3.54 0.96
N GLN A 405 -10.90 -2.23 0.88
CA GLN A 405 -11.85 -1.29 0.26
C GLN A 405 -12.23 -1.69 -1.17
N ARG A 406 -11.29 -2.30 -1.93
CA ARG A 406 -11.55 -2.77 -3.31
C ARG A 406 -12.53 -3.93 -3.37
N ALA A 407 -12.66 -4.70 -2.30
CA ALA A 407 -13.54 -5.86 -2.20
C ALA A 407 -14.78 -5.62 -1.31
N TYR A 408 -15.13 -4.37 -1.03
CA TYR A 408 -16.21 -4.06 -0.11
C TYR A 408 -17.57 -4.59 -0.57
N ASP A 409 -17.87 -4.50 -1.86
CA ASP A 409 -19.10 -5.09 -2.41
C ASP A 409 -19.19 -6.59 -2.13
N GLN A 410 -18.08 -7.33 -2.32
CA GLN A 410 -18.03 -8.78 -2.05
C GLN A 410 -18.13 -9.10 -0.55
N VAL A 411 -17.61 -8.23 0.31
CA VAL A 411 -17.81 -8.35 1.77
C VAL A 411 -19.29 -8.21 2.11
N VAL A 412 -20.01 -7.27 1.51
CA VAL A 412 -21.44 -7.04 1.72
C VAL A 412 -22.27 -8.18 1.12
N HIS A 413 -22.14 -8.36 -0.19
CA HIS A 413 -23.03 -9.21 -0.97
C HIS A 413 -22.73 -10.71 -0.79
N ASP A 414 -21.44 -11.08 -0.94
CA ASP A 414 -21.09 -12.50 -0.99
C ASP A 414 -20.87 -13.09 0.42
N VAL A 415 -20.57 -12.26 1.41
CA VAL A 415 -20.26 -12.71 2.77
C VAL A 415 -21.34 -12.31 3.78
N ALA A 416 -21.56 -11.00 3.99
CA ALA A 416 -22.39 -10.54 5.11
C ALA A 416 -23.87 -10.86 4.94
N ILE A 417 -24.46 -10.63 3.75
CA ILE A 417 -25.86 -10.96 3.44
C ILE A 417 -26.12 -12.45 3.63
N GLN A 418 -25.15 -13.30 3.25
CA GLN A 418 -25.26 -14.75 3.37
C GLN A 418 -24.84 -15.29 4.74
N GLN A 419 -24.37 -14.44 5.65
CA GLN A 419 -23.88 -14.78 6.99
C GLN A 419 -22.77 -15.84 6.97
N LEU A 420 -21.93 -15.84 5.93
CA LEU A 420 -20.85 -16.82 5.79
C LEU A 420 -19.70 -16.54 6.76
N PRO A 421 -19.17 -17.57 7.44
CA PRO A 421 -18.13 -17.41 8.44
C PRO A 421 -16.75 -17.21 7.80
N VAL A 422 -16.56 -16.12 7.07
CA VAL A 422 -15.28 -15.65 6.56
C VAL A 422 -14.57 -14.81 7.61
N ARG A 423 -13.28 -15.06 7.86
CA ARG A 423 -12.46 -14.37 8.85
C ARG A 423 -11.53 -13.39 8.13
N PHE A 424 -11.79 -12.10 8.28
CA PHE A 424 -10.96 -11.04 7.71
C PHE A 424 -9.84 -10.66 8.67
N MET A 425 -8.60 -10.90 8.26
CA MET A 425 -7.41 -10.50 9.01
C MET A 425 -6.86 -9.22 8.39
N ILE A 426 -7.19 -8.10 9.02
CA ILE A 426 -7.00 -6.76 8.47
C ILE A 426 -5.69 -6.19 9.00
N ASP A 427 -4.62 -6.40 8.23
CA ASP A 427 -3.30 -5.86 8.53
C ASP A 427 -3.22 -4.37 8.12
N ARG A 428 -2.33 -3.59 8.69
CA ARG A 428 -2.14 -2.15 8.45
C ARG A 428 -3.37 -1.31 8.81
N ALA A 429 -4.07 -1.66 9.88
CA ALA A 429 -5.09 -0.79 10.45
C ALA A 429 -4.48 0.48 11.04
N GLY A 430 -5.20 1.60 10.95
CA GLY A 430 -4.72 2.89 11.42
C GLY A 430 -3.69 3.55 10.51
N LEU A 431 -2.82 4.39 11.06
CA LEU A 431 -1.80 5.13 10.32
C LEU A 431 -0.55 4.28 10.10
N VAL A 432 -0.01 4.28 8.88
CA VAL A 432 1.01 3.31 8.44
C VAL A 432 2.41 3.90 8.23
N GLY A 433 2.60 5.18 8.48
CA GLY A 433 3.91 5.81 8.36
C GLY A 433 4.26 6.26 6.94
N ALA A 434 5.40 5.83 6.46
CA ALA A 434 6.06 6.32 5.24
C ALA A 434 5.26 6.18 3.94
N ASP A 435 4.24 5.33 3.87
CA ASP A 435 3.39 5.14 2.67
C ASP A 435 2.21 6.13 2.64
N GLY A 436 1.94 6.80 3.77
CA GLY A 436 1.01 7.91 3.87
C GLY A 436 -0.46 7.55 3.69
N PRO A 437 -1.28 8.51 3.24
CA PRO A 437 -2.74 8.40 3.25
C PRO A 437 -3.28 7.28 2.36
N THR A 438 -2.56 6.91 1.31
CA THR A 438 -2.98 5.88 0.37
C THR A 438 -2.94 4.47 0.96
N HIS A 439 -2.15 4.27 2.01
CA HIS A 439 -1.99 2.98 2.69
C HIS A 439 -2.57 2.97 4.10
N ALA A 440 -3.09 4.11 4.61
CA ALA A 440 -3.69 4.20 5.92
C ALA A 440 -4.99 3.37 6.00
N GLY A 441 -5.10 2.57 7.06
CA GLY A 441 -6.28 1.77 7.38
C GLY A 441 -7.29 2.56 8.21
N SER A 442 -7.84 3.63 7.64
CA SER A 442 -8.66 4.60 8.36
C SER A 442 -10.16 4.29 8.37
N PHE A 443 -10.66 3.48 7.42
CA PHE A 443 -12.09 3.41 7.11
C PHE A 443 -12.76 2.07 7.43
N ASP A 444 -12.00 1.02 7.71
CA ASP A 444 -12.48 -0.33 7.93
C ASP A 444 -13.51 -0.44 9.07
N LEU A 445 -13.30 0.26 10.20
CA LEU A 445 -14.25 0.30 11.30
C LEU A 445 -15.60 0.88 10.87
N ALA A 446 -15.60 1.93 10.06
CA ALA A 446 -16.82 2.59 9.63
C ALA A 446 -17.62 1.72 8.63
N TYR A 447 -16.96 1.23 7.57
CA TYR A 447 -17.68 0.49 6.52
C TYR A 447 -18.01 -0.96 6.89
N LEU A 448 -17.26 -1.60 7.79
CA LEU A 448 -17.60 -2.92 8.32
C LEU A 448 -18.61 -2.82 9.49
N GLY A 449 -18.48 -1.77 10.32
CA GLY A 449 -19.33 -1.57 11.49
C GLY A 449 -20.82 -1.47 11.17
N CYS A 450 -21.17 -0.91 10.01
CA CYS A 450 -22.57 -0.80 9.59
C CYS A 450 -23.18 -2.13 9.10
N LEU A 451 -22.38 -3.20 8.84
CA LEU A 451 -22.89 -4.46 8.30
C LEU A 451 -23.53 -5.32 9.38
N PRO A 452 -24.78 -5.82 9.19
CA PRO A 452 -25.44 -6.69 10.14
C PRO A 452 -24.66 -7.99 10.40
N GLY A 453 -24.70 -8.50 11.62
CA GLY A 453 -24.14 -9.81 11.99
C GLY A 453 -22.62 -9.89 12.10
N PHE A 454 -21.88 -8.86 11.71
CA PHE A 454 -20.41 -8.86 11.74
C PHE A 454 -19.86 -8.82 13.18
N VAL A 455 -18.81 -9.59 13.45
CA VAL A 455 -18.00 -9.45 14.68
C VAL A 455 -16.70 -8.73 14.31
N ILE A 456 -16.39 -7.60 14.95
CA ILE A 456 -15.21 -6.78 14.64
C ILE A 456 -14.37 -6.60 15.89
N MET A 457 -13.12 -7.07 15.84
CA MET A 457 -12.13 -7.05 16.91
C MET A 457 -10.96 -6.13 16.54
N ALA A 458 -10.38 -5.46 17.53
CA ALA A 458 -9.19 -4.64 17.36
C ALA A 458 -8.18 -4.94 18.47
N ALA A 459 -7.05 -5.52 18.08
CA ALA A 459 -6.01 -5.93 19.03
C ALA A 459 -5.33 -4.72 19.67
N ALA A 460 -5.35 -4.66 21.01
CA ALA A 460 -4.66 -3.61 21.75
C ALA A 460 -3.13 -3.82 21.79
N ASP A 461 -2.71 -5.07 21.77
CA ASP A 461 -1.32 -5.49 21.76
C ASP A 461 -1.17 -6.85 21.04
N GLU A 462 0.08 -7.34 20.93
CA GLU A 462 0.39 -8.58 20.24
C GLU A 462 -0.14 -9.84 20.94
N ALA A 463 -0.33 -9.81 22.26
CA ALA A 463 -0.92 -10.94 23.01
C ALA A 463 -2.44 -11.03 22.76
N GLU A 464 -3.14 -9.88 22.76
CA GLU A 464 -4.57 -9.84 22.40
C GLU A 464 -4.81 -10.32 20.96
N LEU A 465 -3.88 -10.05 20.04
CA LEU A 465 -3.99 -10.57 18.67
C LEU A 465 -4.02 -12.10 18.64
N VAL A 466 -3.21 -12.78 19.44
CA VAL A 466 -3.21 -14.25 19.51
C VAL A 466 -4.58 -14.77 19.97
N HIS A 467 -5.18 -14.14 21.00
CA HIS A 467 -6.51 -14.49 21.49
C HIS A 467 -7.62 -14.18 20.47
N MET A 468 -7.48 -13.08 19.71
CA MET A 468 -8.46 -12.70 18.68
C MET A 468 -8.40 -13.62 17.46
N VAL A 469 -7.21 -14.16 17.11
CA VAL A 469 -7.09 -15.20 16.06
C VAL A 469 -7.82 -16.46 16.48
N ALA A 470 -7.64 -16.93 17.73
CA ALA A 470 -8.37 -18.07 18.27
C ALA A 470 -9.90 -17.80 18.37
N THR A 471 -10.29 -16.57 18.72
CA THR A 471 -11.69 -16.17 18.72
C THR A 471 -12.29 -16.23 17.32
N ALA A 472 -11.60 -15.69 16.32
CA ALA A 472 -12.04 -15.77 14.94
C ALA A 472 -12.16 -17.21 14.43
N ALA A 473 -11.22 -18.09 14.81
CA ALA A 473 -11.28 -19.52 14.48
C ALA A 473 -12.51 -20.23 15.07
N ALA A 474 -12.98 -19.77 16.23
CA ALA A 474 -14.15 -20.34 16.90
C ALA A 474 -15.51 -19.80 16.40
N ILE A 475 -15.53 -18.73 15.59
CA ILE A 475 -16.78 -18.16 15.04
C ILE A 475 -17.14 -18.91 13.75
N ASP A 476 -18.20 -19.72 13.78
CA ASP A 476 -18.62 -20.58 12.67
C ASP A 476 -20.01 -20.22 12.08
N ASP A 477 -20.68 -19.19 12.61
CA ASP A 477 -22.06 -18.84 12.26
C ASP A 477 -22.19 -17.46 11.55
N ARG A 478 -21.12 -16.69 11.46
CA ARG A 478 -21.14 -15.32 10.92
C ARG A 478 -19.76 -14.81 10.54
N PRO A 479 -19.65 -13.73 9.74
CA PRO A 479 -18.36 -13.14 9.40
C PRO A 479 -17.71 -12.45 10.59
N SER A 480 -16.38 -12.47 10.61
CA SER A 480 -15.58 -11.77 11.62
C SER A 480 -14.39 -11.03 11.01
N ALA A 481 -13.95 -9.98 11.69
CA ALA A 481 -12.77 -9.22 11.33
C ALA A 481 -11.89 -8.98 12.56
N VAL A 482 -10.59 -9.14 12.39
CA VAL A 482 -9.56 -8.77 13.36
C VAL A 482 -8.65 -7.74 12.72
N ARG A 483 -8.61 -6.53 13.26
CA ARG A 483 -7.73 -5.48 12.77
C ARG A 483 -6.53 -5.28 13.69
N TYR A 484 -5.36 -5.07 13.09
CA TYR A 484 -4.10 -4.84 13.80
C TYR A 484 -3.17 -3.93 12.97
N PRO A 485 -2.24 -3.18 13.62
CA PRO A 485 -1.45 -2.17 12.95
C PRO A 485 -0.26 -2.75 12.19
N ARG A 486 0.36 -1.92 11.38
CA ARG A 486 1.72 -2.14 10.86
C ARG A 486 2.74 -1.87 11.97
N GLY A 487 3.71 -2.76 12.15
CA GLY A 487 4.84 -2.55 13.06
C GLY A 487 5.01 -3.67 14.07
N ASP A 488 5.88 -3.39 15.03
CA ASP A 488 6.19 -4.31 16.10
C ASP A 488 5.22 -4.11 17.27
N GLY A 489 5.05 -5.16 18.08
CA GLY A 489 4.29 -5.12 19.32
C GLY A 489 4.91 -4.19 20.36
N VAL A 490 4.25 -4.06 21.49
CA VAL A 490 4.69 -3.20 22.61
C VAL A 490 5.57 -3.93 23.63
N GLY A 491 5.77 -5.25 23.46
CA GLY A 491 6.65 -6.07 24.29
C GLY A 491 5.95 -6.70 25.50
N VAL A 492 4.67 -7.05 25.36
CA VAL A 492 3.94 -7.78 26.41
C VAL A 492 4.33 -9.26 26.45
N VAL A 493 4.04 -9.90 27.57
CA VAL A 493 4.25 -11.36 27.70
C VAL A 493 3.29 -12.10 26.76
N MET A 494 3.87 -12.88 25.86
CA MET A 494 3.11 -13.63 24.87
C MET A 494 2.49 -14.90 25.46
N PRO A 495 1.20 -15.19 25.17
CA PRO A 495 0.59 -16.45 25.55
C PRO A 495 1.15 -17.61 24.71
N GLU A 496 1.25 -18.80 25.28
CA GLU A 496 1.65 -20.00 24.53
C GLU A 496 0.61 -20.37 23.49
N GLU A 497 -0.68 -20.25 23.83
CA GLU A 497 -1.84 -20.52 22.97
C GLU A 497 -2.87 -19.41 23.01
N GLY A 498 -3.63 -19.27 21.92
CA GLY A 498 -4.80 -18.42 21.86
C GLY A 498 -5.95 -19.04 22.66
N VAL A 499 -6.63 -18.20 23.44
CA VAL A 499 -7.88 -18.55 24.12
C VAL A 499 -8.98 -17.68 23.54
N PRO A 500 -10.08 -18.27 23.03
CA PRO A 500 -11.19 -17.50 22.51
C PRO A 500 -11.75 -16.53 23.55
N LEU A 501 -11.93 -15.29 23.15
CA LEU A 501 -12.52 -14.24 23.99
C LEU A 501 -14.05 -14.35 23.97
N GLU A 502 -14.68 -13.93 25.05
CA GLU A 502 -16.14 -13.75 25.07
C GLU A 502 -16.52 -12.59 24.15
N ILE A 503 -17.34 -12.90 23.12
CA ILE A 503 -17.71 -11.93 22.08
C ILE A 503 -18.46 -10.74 22.69
N GLY A 504 -18.00 -9.54 22.39
CA GLY A 504 -18.59 -8.29 22.84
C GLY A 504 -18.25 -7.95 24.29
N LYS A 505 -17.20 -8.53 24.87
CA LYS A 505 -16.73 -8.18 26.23
C LYS A 505 -15.38 -7.47 26.20
N GLY A 506 -15.38 -6.26 26.75
CA GLY A 506 -14.19 -5.49 27.05
C GLY A 506 -13.54 -5.86 28.39
N ARG A 507 -12.53 -5.09 28.80
CA ARG A 507 -11.85 -5.25 30.09
C ARG A 507 -11.42 -3.90 30.66
N ILE A 508 -11.43 -3.79 32.00
CA ILE A 508 -10.83 -2.65 32.71
C ILE A 508 -9.35 -2.97 32.95
N ILE A 509 -8.46 -2.05 32.57
CA ILE A 509 -7.01 -2.16 32.77
C ILE A 509 -6.60 -1.50 34.09
N THR A 510 -7.10 -0.27 34.31
CA THR A 510 -6.90 0.48 35.56
C THR A 510 -8.22 1.10 35.96
N GLN A 511 -8.48 1.19 37.27
CA GLN A 511 -9.71 1.75 37.80
C GLN A 511 -9.48 3.14 38.38
N GLY A 512 -10.38 4.05 38.09
CA GLY A 512 -10.45 5.41 38.59
C GLY A 512 -11.90 5.84 38.80
N SER A 513 -12.14 7.13 38.97
CA SER A 513 -13.48 7.62 39.33
C SER A 513 -13.94 8.90 38.62
N THR A 514 -13.05 9.63 37.95
CA THR A 514 -13.38 10.93 37.34
C THR A 514 -13.54 10.83 35.81
N VAL A 515 -12.55 10.26 35.16
CA VAL A 515 -12.49 10.09 33.68
C VAL A 515 -12.42 8.63 33.32
N ALA A 516 -13.19 8.22 32.32
CA ALA A 516 -13.05 6.93 31.67
C ALA A 516 -12.47 7.09 30.27
N LEU A 517 -11.34 6.44 29.98
CA LEU A 517 -10.74 6.30 28.67
C LEU A 517 -11.07 4.91 28.13
N LEU A 518 -11.97 4.84 27.15
CA LEU A 518 -12.36 3.59 26.50
C LEU A 518 -11.64 3.47 25.14
N SER A 519 -10.57 2.69 25.13
CA SER A 519 -9.73 2.48 23.96
C SER A 519 -10.20 1.32 23.11
N LEU A 520 -10.10 1.46 21.80
CA LEU A 520 -10.23 0.35 20.86
C LEU A 520 -8.90 0.19 20.08
N GLY A 521 -8.26 -0.98 20.20
CA GLY A 521 -7.01 -1.28 19.53
C GLY A 521 -5.78 -0.62 20.16
N THR A 522 -4.73 -0.39 19.39
CA THR A 522 -3.37 -0.10 19.90
C THR A 522 -3.20 1.26 20.58
N ARG A 523 -4.20 2.13 20.56
CA ARG A 523 -4.16 3.38 21.36
C ARG A 523 -4.25 3.13 22.86
N LEU A 524 -4.49 1.88 23.29
CA LEU A 524 -4.51 1.51 24.71
C LEU A 524 -3.23 1.93 25.44
N ALA A 525 -2.06 1.71 24.83
CA ALA A 525 -0.78 2.11 25.40
C ALA A 525 -0.70 3.63 25.64
N GLU A 526 -1.26 4.44 24.74
CA GLU A 526 -1.30 5.91 24.90
C GLU A 526 -2.33 6.34 25.95
N CYS A 527 -3.44 5.60 26.09
CA CYS A 527 -4.42 5.82 27.17
C CYS A 527 -3.80 5.56 28.56
N ILE A 528 -2.99 4.51 28.70
CA ILE A 528 -2.27 4.22 29.96
C ILE A 528 -1.31 5.35 30.32
N LYS A 529 -0.48 5.80 29.37
CA LYS A 529 0.43 6.95 29.57
C LYS A 529 -0.33 8.24 29.92
N ALA A 530 -1.46 8.48 29.24
CA ALA A 530 -2.31 9.64 29.53
C ALA A 530 -2.89 9.56 30.95
N ALA A 531 -3.35 8.39 31.38
CA ALA A 531 -3.88 8.20 32.74
C ALA A 531 -2.79 8.43 33.82
N GLU A 532 -1.55 8.00 33.58
CA GLU A 532 -0.41 8.31 34.47
C GLU A 532 -0.17 9.82 34.59
N THR A 533 -0.23 10.54 33.47
CA THR A 533 -0.09 12.00 33.42
C THR A 533 -1.26 12.68 34.13
N LEU A 534 -2.49 12.26 33.91
CA LEU A 534 -3.69 12.80 34.55
C LEU A 534 -3.68 12.56 36.07
N ALA A 535 -3.20 11.40 36.52
CA ALA A 535 -3.03 11.10 37.94
C ALA A 535 -2.05 12.06 38.64
N ALA A 536 -0.97 12.48 37.97
CA ALA A 536 -0.06 13.48 38.47
C ALA A 536 -0.73 14.86 38.67
N HIS A 537 -1.85 15.11 37.98
CA HIS A 537 -2.69 16.31 38.11
C HIS A 537 -3.92 16.09 39.01
N GLY A 538 -3.96 14.97 39.74
CA GLY A 538 -5.07 14.64 40.66
C GLY A 538 -6.35 14.17 40.01
N ILE A 539 -6.32 13.80 38.71
CA ILE A 539 -7.47 13.28 37.95
C ILE A 539 -7.44 11.74 37.97
N SER A 540 -8.38 11.14 38.67
CA SER A 540 -8.52 9.70 38.79
C SER A 540 -9.14 9.13 37.50
N THR A 541 -8.40 8.27 36.79
CA THR A 541 -8.75 7.83 35.44
C THR A 541 -8.90 6.32 35.36
N THR A 542 -10.05 5.85 34.88
CA THR A 542 -10.27 4.47 34.44
C THR A 542 -9.76 4.33 33.00
N VAL A 543 -8.96 3.30 32.73
CA VAL A 543 -8.59 2.89 31.38
C VAL A 543 -9.23 1.54 31.08
N ALA A 544 -10.01 1.46 30.00
CA ALA A 544 -10.66 0.24 29.56
C ALA A 544 -10.30 -0.06 28.09
N ASP A 545 -10.17 -1.33 27.80
CA ASP A 545 -9.97 -1.87 26.45
C ASP A 545 -11.31 -2.47 25.96
N ALA A 546 -11.86 -1.88 24.92
CA ALA A 546 -13.14 -2.32 24.34
C ALA A 546 -13.03 -3.67 23.65
N ARG A 547 -11.84 -4.07 23.13
CA ARG A 547 -11.60 -5.29 22.35
C ARG A 547 -12.44 -5.43 21.08
N PHE A 548 -13.75 -5.18 21.19
CA PHE A 548 -14.74 -5.33 20.12
C PHE A 548 -15.32 -3.97 19.72
N ALA A 549 -15.22 -3.67 18.43
CA ALA A 549 -15.98 -2.57 17.83
C ALA A 549 -17.43 -2.99 17.58
N LYS A 550 -17.67 -4.30 17.39
CA LYS A 550 -18.99 -4.88 17.17
C LYS A 550 -18.98 -6.39 17.51
N PRO A 551 -19.95 -6.89 18.32
CA PRO A 551 -20.83 -6.09 19.18
C PRO A 551 -20.04 -5.33 20.24
N ILE A 552 -20.51 -4.17 20.65
CA ILE A 552 -19.93 -3.41 21.77
C ILE A 552 -20.34 -4.00 23.12
N ASP A 553 -19.52 -3.81 24.15
CA ASP A 553 -19.86 -4.19 25.52
C ASP A 553 -20.80 -3.17 26.18
N ASN A 554 -22.09 -3.40 26.03
CA ASN A 554 -23.13 -2.50 26.57
C ASN A 554 -23.02 -2.32 28.09
N GLU A 555 -22.72 -3.39 28.84
CA GLU A 555 -22.62 -3.36 30.30
C GLU A 555 -21.45 -2.51 30.74
N LEU A 556 -20.26 -2.75 30.19
CA LEU A 556 -19.07 -1.97 30.48
C LEU A 556 -19.24 -0.49 30.13
N ILE A 557 -19.76 -0.18 28.93
CA ILE A 557 -19.95 1.21 28.48
C ILE A 557 -20.94 1.94 29.39
N LEU A 558 -22.06 1.32 29.74
CA LEU A 558 -23.06 1.92 30.64
C LEU A 558 -22.53 2.04 32.08
N GLN A 559 -21.68 1.11 32.52
CA GLN A 559 -21.00 1.21 33.82
C GLN A 559 -20.06 2.44 33.81
N LEU A 560 -19.19 2.56 32.80
CA LEU A 560 -18.29 3.71 32.66
C LEU A 560 -19.07 5.03 32.63
N ALA A 561 -20.19 5.07 31.90
CA ALA A 561 -21.05 6.24 31.82
C ALA A 561 -21.75 6.58 33.18
N ARG A 562 -22.04 5.61 34.04
CA ARG A 562 -22.63 5.85 35.36
C ARG A 562 -21.62 6.30 36.40
N GLU A 563 -20.41 5.76 36.35
CA GLU A 563 -19.40 5.92 37.40
C GLU A 563 -18.48 7.11 37.21
N HIS A 564 -18.43 7.72 35.99
CA HIS A 564 -17.50 8.81 35.65
C HIS A 564 -18.22 10.07 35.19
N GLU A 565 -17.55 11.21 35.32
CA GLU A 565 -18.05 12.51 34.82
C GLU A 565 -17.79 12.68 33.33
N LEU A 566 -16.73 12.04 32.82
CA LEU A 566 -16.30 12.12 31.43
C LEU A 566 -15.96 10.73 30.90
N LEU A 567 -16.58 10.35 29.78
CA LEU A 567 -16.20 9.20 28.98
C LEU A 567 -15.54 9.70 27.66
N ILE A 568 -14.36 9.21 27.38
CA ILE A 568 -13.70 9.43 26.08
C ILE A 568 -13.51 8.09 25.39
N THR A 569 -13.98 7.97 24.15
CA THR A 569 -13.66 6.85 23.26
C THR A 569 -12.45 7.21 22.41
N ILE A 570 -11.51 6.27 22.25
CA ILE A 570 -10.28 6.48 21.47
C ILE A 570 -10.11 5.33 20.47
N GLU A 571 -10.05 5.65 19.19
CA GLU A 571 -9.86 4.67 18.10
C GLU A 571 -8.97 5.18 16.97
N GLU A 572 -8.34 4.27 16.23
CA GLU A 572 -7.55 4.56 15.02
C GLU A 572 -8.40 4.46 13.75
N GLY A 573 -9.63 4.94 13.80
CA GLY A 573 -10.60 4.92 12.70
C GLY A 573 -11.08 6.33 12.38
N ALA A 574 -11.66 6.49 11.20
CA ALA A 574 -12.38 7.70 10.81
C ALA A 574 -13.70 7.82 11.57
N ILE A 575 -14.32 9.00 11.50
CA ILE A 575 -15.68 9.23 12.01
C ILE A 575 -16.66 8.19 11.44
N GLY A 576 -17.58 7.72 12.27
CA GLY A 576 -18.53 6.66 11.90
C GLY A 576 -18.11 5.25 12.34
N GLY A 577 -16.95 5.09 12.99
CA GLY A 577 -16.47 3.82 13.52
C GLY A 577 -17.04 3.47 14.90
N PHE A 578 -16.18 2.98 15.81
CA PHE A 578 -16.55 2.50 17.15
C PHE A 578 -17.26 3.55 17.99
N ALA A 579 -16.77 4.79 17.98
CA ALA A 579 -17.38 5.88 18.72
C ALA A 579 -18.86 6.12 18.36
N ALA A 580 -19.24 5.90 17.10
CA ALA A 580 -20.63 6.05 16.64
C ALA A 580 -21.56 5.01 17.31
N HIS A 581 -21.11 3.76 17.43
CA HIS A 581 -21.86 2.71 18.11
C HIS A 581 -22.00 2.99 19.62
N VAL A 582 -20.93 3.49 20.25
CA VAL A 582 -20.98 3.91 21.66
C VAL A 582 -21.95 5.07 21.86
N MET A 583 -21.91 6.07 20.99
CA MET A 583 -22.82 7.24 21.07
C MET A 583 -24.28 6.84 20.86
N GLN A 584 -24.56 5.92 19.94
CA GLN A 584 -25.90 5.38 19.74
C GLN A 584 -26.41 4.68 21.01
N LEU A 585 -25.61 3.77 21.61
CA LEU A 585 -25.96 3.11 22.86
C LEU A 585 -26.27 4.11 23.98
N LEU A 586 -25.41 5.10 24.18
CA LEU A 586 -25.58 6.10 25.25
C LEU A 586 -26.81 6.97 25.03
N SER A 587 -27.17 7.26 23.80
CA SER A 587 -28.39 7.98 23.44
C SER A 587 -29.63 7.13 23.69
N GLU A 588 -29.67 5.90 23.21
CA GLU A 588 -30.85 4.99 23.38
C GLU A 588 -31.09 4.57 24.84
N SER A 589 -30.02 4.52 25.64
CA SER A 589 -30.10 4.18 27.08
C SER A 589 -30.33 5.40 27.97
N HIS A 590 -30.58 6.57 27.43
CA HIS A 590 -30.75 7.83 28.17
C HIS A 590 -29.53 8.23 29.03
N ALA A 591 -28.37 7.61 28.84
CA ALA A 591 -27.17 7.91 29.63
C ALA A 591 -26.65 9.35 29.37
N LEU A 592 -26.93 9.90 28.19
CA LEU A 592 -26.56 11.28 27.83
C LEU A 592 -27.42 12.33 28.60
N GLU A 593 -28.54 11.95 29.17
CA GLU A 593 -29.42 12.84 29.93
C GLU A 593 -28.95 13.03 31.39
N ARG A 594 -27.95 12.25 31.81
CA ARG A 594 -27.42 12.34 33.18
C ARG A 594 -26.76 13.71 33.41
N PRO A 595 -27.22 14.50 34.41
CA PRO A 595 -26.61 15.81 34.68
C PRO A 595 -25.11 15.70 34.99
N GLY A 596 -24.32 16.54 34.36
CA GLY A 596 -22.87 16.60 34.55
C GLY A 596 -22.06 15.56 33.76
N PHE A 597 -22.68 14.55 33.19
CA PHE A 597 -21.97 13.57 32.34
C PHE A 597 -21.61 14.17 30.98
N LYS A 598 -20.41 13.91 30.55
CA LYS A 598 -19.87 14.39 29.28
C LYS A 598 -19.28 13.23 28.50
N VAL A 599 -19.44 13.26 27.18
CA VAL A 599 -18.84 12.29 26.26
C VAL A 599 -18.00 13.03 25.21
N ARG A 600 -16.85 12.48 24.85
CA ARG A 600 -16.04 12.91 23.70
C ARG A 600 -15.55 11.71 22.93
N SER A 601 -15.46 11.84 21.61
CA SER A 601 -14.82 10.86 20.73
C SER A 601 -13.47 11.40 20.25
N MET A 602 -12.48 10.53 20.22
CA MET A 602 -11.18 10.79 19.62
C MET A 602 -10.98 9.80 18.48
N VAL A 603 -11.05 10.31 17.26
CA VAL A 603 -10.97 9.59 15.99
C VAL A 603 -9.95 10.30 15.10
N LEU A 604 -9.57 9.69 13.99
CA LEU A 604 -8.78 10.38 12.97
C LEU A 604 -9.54 11.63 12.47
N PRO A 605 -8.86 12.80 12.36
CA PRO A 605 -9.50 14.01 11.87
C PRO A 605 -9.95 13.88 10.42
N ASP A 606 -10.91 14.71 10.00
CA ASP A 606 -11.48 14.71 8.63
C ASP A 606 -10.50 15.32 7.61
N ILE A 607 -9.28 14.77 7.58
CA ILE A 607 -8.22 15.07 6.62
C ILE A 607 -7.42 13.80 6.29
N PHE A 608 -6.85 13.75 5.11
CA PHE A 608 -5.84 12.73 4.79
C PHE A 608 -4.50 13.15 5.41
N ILE A 609 -4.05 12.41 6.43
CA ILE A 609 -2.75 12.67 7.10
C ILE A 609 -1.63 12.20 6.19
N ASP A 610 -0.73 13.11 5.83
CA ASP A 610 0.41 12.83 4.97
C ASP A 610 1.42 11.89 5.66
N HIS A 611 2.30 11.29 4.84
CA HIS A 611 3.35 10.37 5.29
C HIS A 611 4.33 11.05 6.28
N ASP A 612 4.63 10.33 7.34
CA ASP A 612 5.63 10.66 8.35
C ASP A 612 5.95 9.40 9.17
N SER A 613 6.70 9.51 10.25
CA SER A 613 6.78 8.46 11.26
C SER A 613 5.40 8.23 11.91
N PRO A 614 5.03 6.99 12.26
CA PRO A 614 3.75 6.74 12.92
C PRO A 614 3.51 7.60 14.17
N PRO A 615 4.49 7.80 15.07
CA PRO A 615 4.30 8.70 16.22
C PRO A 615 3.94 10.14 15.82
N ALA A 616 4.63 10.71 14.81
CA ALA A 616 4.34 12.06 14.34
C ALA A 616 2.95 12.17 13.68
N MET A 617 2.53 11.13 12.94
CA MET A 617 1.18 11.08 12.36
C MET A 617 0.10 11.00 13.44
N TYR A 618 0.29 10.19 14.50
CA TYR A 618 -0.66 10.11 15.61
C TYR A 618 -0.68 11.38 16.48
N ALA A 619 0.45 12.02 16.67
CA ALA A 619 0.51 13.34 17.34
C ALA A 619 -0.28 14.40 16.54
N LYS A 620 -0.12 14.40 15.20
CA LYS A 620 -0.91 15.27 14.31
C LYS A 620 -2.41 14.96 14.38
N ALA A 621 -2.78 13.68 14.56
CA ALA A 621 -4.16 13.27 14.76
C ALA A 621 -4.70 13.59 16.16
N GLY A 622 -3.84 13.95 17.11
CA GLY A 622 -4.20 14.15 18.52
C GLY A 622 -4.54 12.84 19.24
N LEU A 623 -4.07 11.70 18.73
CA LEU A 623 -4.35 10.35 19.26
C LEU A 623 -3.14 9.76 20.04
N ASP A 624 -2.19 10.59 20.41
CA ASP A 624 -1.11 10.28 21.35
C ASP A 624 -1.52 10.62 22.79
N ALA A 625 -0.70 10.25 23.76
CA ALA A 625 -0.96 10.51 25.17
C ALA A 625 -1.18 12.00 25.48
N SER A 626 -0.40 12.89 24.86
CA SER A 626 -0.55 14.34 25.04
C SER A 626 -1.89 14.85 24.50
N GLY A 627 -2.31 14.39 23.33
CA GLY A 627 -3.62 14.72 22.74
C GLY A 627 -4.78 14.27 23.62
N ILE A 628 -4.68 13.06 24.20
CA ILE A 628 -5.68 12.52 25.13
C ILE A 628 -5.74 13.39 26.41
N VAL A 629 -4.61 13.74 27.00
CA VAL A 629 -4.54 14.62 28.19
C VAL A 629 -5.16 15.98 27.87
N ASN A 630 -4.78 16.59 26.75
CA ASN A 630 -5.34 17.87 26.33
C ASN A 630 -6.86 17.81 26.14
N LYS A 631 -7.39 16.71 25.57
CA LYS A 631 -8.84 16.51 25.43
C LYS A 631 -9.57 16.48 26.76
N VAL A 632 -8.97 15.87 27.80
CA VAL A 632 -9.52 15.88 29.17
C VAL A 632 -9.55 17.31 29.73
N PHE A 633 -8.46 18.04 29.60
CA PHE A 633 -8.37 19.43 30.09
C PHE A 633 -9.32 20.38 29.34
N ASP A 634 -9.52 20.20 28.04
CA ASP A 634 -10.51 20.96 27.25
C ASP A 634 -11.94 20.84 27.83
N VAL A 635 -12.26 19.67 28.40
CA VAL A 635 -13.59 19.39 28.96
C VAL A 635 -13.76 19.96 30.37
N PHE A 636 -12.73 19.91 31.21
CA PHE A 636 -12.81 20.35 32.60
C PHE A 636 -12.44 21.84 32.79
N GLY A 637 -11.85 22.49 31.76
CA GLY A 637 -11.40 23.88 31.80
C GLY A 637 -10.11 24.05 32.61
N SER A 638 -9.46 25.20 32.46
CA SER A 638 -8.16 25.53 33.09
C SER A 638 -8.16 25.60 34.61
N ARG A 639 -9.23 25.22 35.29
CA ARG A 639 -9.31 25.23 36.77
C ARG A 639 -8.36 24.22 37.44
N HIS A 640 -7.71 23.32 36.67
CA HIS A 640 -6.85 22.25 37.18
C HIS A 640 -5.47 22.21 36.50
N VAL A 641 -5.07 23.21 35.72
CA VAL A 641 -3.81 23.18 34.97
C VAL A 641 -2.83 24.19 35.56
N PRO A 642 -1.73 23.75 36.20
CA PRO A 642 -0.49 24.52 36.13
C PRO A 642 0.00 24.51 34.67
N GLU A 643 0.36 25.64 34.08
CA GLU A 643 1.02 25.68 32.76
C GLU A 643 2.29 24.81 32.82
N LEU A 644 2.22 23.62 32.26
CA LEU A 644 3.40 22.80 32.04
C LEU A 644 4.24 23.45 30.95
N GLN A 645 5.39 23.97 31.32
CA GLN A 645 6.38 24.43 30.34
C GLN A 645 6.89 23.25 29.54
N PRO A 646 7.20 23.40 28.23
CA PRO A 646 7.76 22.36 27.42
C PRO A 646 8.97 21.62 28.02
N ALA A 647 9.76 22.28 28.79
CA ALA A 647 10.90 21.73 29.56
C ALA A 647 10.50 20.74 30.67
N GLU A 648 9.27 20.80 31.21
CA GLU A 648 8.80 19.87 32.24
C GLU A 648 8.29 18.57 31.63
N ILE A 649 7.79 18.62 30.39
CA ILE A 649 7.38 17.43 29.61
C ILE A 649 8.63 16.61 29.24
N GLU A 650 9.72 17.26 28.81
CA GLU A 650 11.01 16.60 28.58
C GLU A 650 11.58 15.97 29.87
N SER A 651 11.50 16.66 31.00
CA SER A 651 12.00 16.14 32.28
C SER A 651 11.22 14.94 32.81
N LEU A 652 9.92 14.83 32.50
CA LEU A 652 9.08 13.67 32.86
C LEU A 652 9.38 12.46 31.97
N ALA A 653 9.64 12.68 30.67
CA ALA A 653 10.10 11.65 29.75
C ALA A 653 11.46 11.08 30.17
N ASP A 654 12.40 11.95 30.56
CA ASP A 654 13.72 11.56 31.08
C ASP A 654 13.64 10.80 32.40
N ARG A 655 12.68 11.11 33.28
CA ARG A 655 12.45 10.38 34.54
C ARG A 655 11.82 9.01 34.28
N ALA A 656 10.94 8.89 33.32
CA ALA A 656 10.35 7.61 32.89
C ALA A 656 11.43 6.70 32.29
N GLU A 657 12.29 7.24 31.45
CA GLU A 657 13.42 6.52 30.84
C GLU A 657 14.44 6.04 31.90
N ARG A 658 14.78 6.90 32.89
CA ARG A 658 15.65 6.52 34.02
C ARG A 658 15.03 5.43 34.91
N ARG A 659 13.71 5.44 35.13
CA ARG A 659 13.02 4.36 35.86
C ARG A 659 13.02 3.04 35.10
N ARG A 660 12.87 3.07 33.76
CA ARG A 660 13.00 1.88 32.91
C ARG A 660 14.40 1.30 32.95
N GLN A 661 15.43 2.13 32.89
CA GLN A 661 16.83 1.71 32.99
C GLN A 661 17.15 1.14 34.37
N ALA A 662 16.64 1.70 35.44
CA ALA A 662 16.79 1.20 36.81
C ALA A 662 16.07 -0.16 37.01
N SER A 663 14.88 -0.34 36.42
CA SER A 663 14.15 -1.61 36.45
C SER A 663 14.87 -2.71 35.65
N ALA A 664 15.46 -2.35 34.50
CA ALA A 664 16.26 -3.28 33.69
C ALA A 664 17.59 -3.70 34.36
N LEU A 665 18.20 -2.81 35.17
CA LEU A 665 19.37 -3.15 35.98
C LEU A 665 19.03 -4.09 37.14
N ASN A 666 17.92 -3.87 37.83
CA ASN A 666 17.47 -4.74 38.92
C ASN A 666 17.08 -6.15 38.45
N GLY A 667 16.51 -6.28 37.24
CA GLY A 667 16.23 -7.58 36.64
C GLY A 667 17.49 -8.40 36.27
N ARG A 668 18.63 -7.73 36.05
CA ARG A 668 19.91 -8.39 35.77
C ARG A 668 20.67 -8.86 37.02
N VAL A 669 20.34 -8.32 38.19
CA VAL A 669 20.97 -8.69 39.48
C VAL A 669 20.30 -9.92 40.09
N GLN A 670 19.01 -10.18 39.82
CA GLN A 670 18.30 -11.35 40.34
C GLN A 670 18.45 -12.61 39.48
N GLY A 671 19.12 -12.55 38.33
CA GLY A 671 19.39 -13.68 37.44
C GLY A 671 20.80 -14.30 37.61
N LYS A 672 21.54 -13.95 38.68
CA LYS A 672 22.86 -14.49 39.02
C LYS A 672 22.98 -14.81 40.53
N ALA A 673 22.02 -15.50 41.08
CA ALA A 673 22.15 -16.17 42.36
C ALA A 673 21.60 -17.59 42.26
#